data_28f3c6ac6ea528614c86a12da4ba7473
#
_entry.id   28f3c6ac6ea528614c86a12da4ba7473
#
_cell.length_a   1.000
_cell.length_b   1.000
_cell.length_c   1.000
_cell.angle_alpha   90.00
_cell.angle_beta   90.00
_cell.angle_gamma   90.00
#
_symmetry.space_group_name_H-M   'P 1'
#
loop_
_entity.id
_entity.type
_entity.pdbx_description
1 polymer ?
#
loop_
_entity_poly.entity_id
_entity_poly.type
_entity_poly.pdbx_seq_one_letter_code
_entity_poly.pdbx_strand_id
1 'polypeptide(L)'
;MTAVDLEFDQLNSTVDALRRSISNRMMYGVGKDAVTARPHDWLHAAALAVRDRLVARWMKTTRLQYEQDVKRVYYLSMEFLIGRTFTNALLALGIYEPMREALAGLGVDMEALIEMEPDAALGNGGLGRLAACFLDSMATLGIPGFGYGIRYEYGMFRQQIVNGEQVEAPDYWLRAGNPWEFPRSEIQYLVHFGGRTVQRGDYVEWIDTQHVNAMAYDTVIPGYATSATNTLRLWSARASEELDLSAFNRGDYRSAVDAKTMSENVSRLLYPDDSTPAGRELRLRQEYFFVSATMQDLIRRYQRTHSTFGRFAEKVAVHLNDTHPVLAIPELMRLLIDVHHVPWDKAWGQIQQMFSYTNHTLMPEALETWDVETLARLLPRHLEIIFEINAQFLKHVSEQSGHDAEMIRRISLVDEYGQRRVRMAYLAIVASQKVNGVSKLHSQLMTRDIFADFARIYPERFTNVTNGITPRRWLAQASPSLSSLIDEQIGTHWRRDLFELERLRELRNDSAFVDAFREAKRQNKLRLAHHLAHHTKISFDPNALFDLQVKRIHEYKRQLLNVLHVIVRYNQIRANPERDWVPRVVMFAGKAASAYRMAKTIIKLIGDVSEKVNHDPLIGDRLKVVFVPNYGVSVAELIIPAADLSEQISMAGTEASGTGNMKLALNGALTIGTMDGANIEICDAVGRENIFIFGHTADEVDSLRAAGYRPRQVYEENPELRMALDQIRTGFFSPDDPLRFSDIFHTLVDWGDHYMVLADFAAFAEAQKEVDERFRTPRAWTESAIENVAGMGQFSSDRTIGEYAREIWHVKSLDMS
;
A
#
# COMPACT_ATOMS: atom_id res chain seq x y z
N MET A 1 39.71 14.43 9.01
CA MET A 1 39.99 13.93 7.65
C MET A 1 39.64 15.07 6.71
N THR A 2 40.60 15.68 6.07
CA THR A 2 40.40 16.65 5.00
C THR A 2 39.64 15.94 3.88
N ALA A 3 38.49 16.50 3.49
CA ALA A 3 37.72 15.99 2.37
C ALA A 3 38.60 16.02 1.12
N VAL A 4 38.97 14.85 0.62
CA VAL A 4 39.47 14.73 -0.74
C VAL A 4 38.29 15.07 -1.62
N ASP A 5 38.33 16.18 -2.35
CA ASP A 5 37.35 16.47 -3.39
C ASP A 5 37.52 15.38 -4.47
N LEU A 6 36.68 14.36 -4.35
CA LEU A 6 36.48 13.44 -5.44
C LEU A 6 35.73 14.23 -6.51
N GLU A 7 36.42 14.62 -7.58
CA GLU A 7 35.77 15.08 -8.79
C GLU A 7 34.88 13.95 -9.28
N PHE A 8 33.57 14.09 -9.04
CA PHE A 8 32.60 13.17 -9.64
C PHE A 8 32.53 13.52 -11.13
N ASP A 9 32.98 12.57 -11.94
CA ASP A 9 32.74 12.63 -13.37
C ASP A 9 31.22 12.83 -13.57
N GLN A 10 30.85 14.01 -14.12
CA GLN A 10 29.44 14.32 -14.35
C GLN A 10 28.92 13.36 -15.41
N LEU A 11 28.29 12.27 -14.99
CA LEU A 11 27.73 11.27 -15.89
C LEU A 11 26.72 11.93 -16.81
N ASN A 12 27.14 12.21 -18.04
CA ASN A 12 26.28 12.77 -19.08
C ASN A 12 25.13 11.80 -19.41
N SER A 13 23.96 12.36 -19.73
CA SER A 13 22.74 11.62 -20.07
C SER A 13 22.46 11.57 -21.59
N THR A 14 23.46 11.86 -22.44
CA THR A 14 23.32 11.68 -23.90
C THR A 14 23.26 10.20 -24.28
N VAL A 15 22.68 9.89 -25.44
CA VAL A 15 22.57 8.53 -25.98
C VAL A 15 23.92 7.81 -26.00
N ASP A 16 25.00 8.48 -26.48
CA ASP A 16 26.32 7.88 -26.52
C ASP A 16 26.94 7.65 -25.14
N ALA A 17 26.68 8.55 -24.18
CA ALA A 17 27.18 8.37 -22.82
C ALA A 17 26.44 7.20 -22.13
N LEU A 18 25.14 7.08 -22.33
CA LEU A 18 24.33 5.95 -21.84
C LEU A 18 24.80 4.64 -22.46
N ARG A 19 25.01 4.60 -23.78
CA ARG A 19 25.50 3.42 -24.49
C ARG A 19 26.86 2.93 -23.94
N ARG A 20 27.80 3.86 -23.74
CA ARG A 20 29.11 3.57 -23.11
C ARG A 20 28.95 3.08 -21.67
N SER A 21 28.07 3.73 -20.88
CA SER A 21 27.82 3.32 -19.49
C SER A 21 27.26 1.90 -19.43
N ILE A 22 26.26 1.55 -20.25
CA ILE A 22 25.69 0.21 -20.33
C ILE A 22 26.75 -0.81 -20.70
N SER A 23 27.56 -0.54 -21.77
CA SER A 23 28.63 -1.45 -22.22
C SER A 23 29.68 -1.67 -21.11
N ASN A 24 30.09 -0.59 -20.43
CA ASN A 24 31.03 -0.69 -19.30
C ASN A 24 30.45 -1.49 -18.14
N ARG A 25 29.16 -1.25 -17.79
CA ARG A 25 28.49 -2.01 -16.72
C ARG A 25 28.27 -3.47 -17.11
N MET A 26 28.03 -3.77 -18.39
CA MET A 26 27.99 -5.13 -18.88
C MET A 26 29.32 -5.84 -18.68
N MET A 27 30.42 -5.22 -19.14
CA MET A 27 31.74 -5.86 -19.07
C MET A 27 32.31 -5.92 -17.65
N TYR A 28 32.31 -4.79 -16.92
CA TYR A 28 33.01 -4.68 -15.64
C TYR A 28 32.13 -4.87 -14.41
N GLY A 29 30.80 -4.74 -14.57
CA GLY A 29 29.84 -4.93 -13.48
C GLY A 29 29.16 -6.30 -13.52
N VAL A 30 28.76 -6.75 -14.71
CA VAL A 30 28.07 -8.04 -14.92
C VAL A 30 29.08 -9.14 -15.29
N GLY A 31 30.25 -8.78 -15.84
CA GLY A 31 31.30 -9.72 -16.24
C GLY A 31 31.00 -10.49 -17.53
N LYS A 32 30.29 -9.84 -18.48
CA LYS A 32 29.89 -10.41 -19.76
C LYS A 32 30.10 -9.42 -20.90
N ASP A 33 30.11 -9.92 -22.14
CA ASP A 33 30.09 -9.14 -23.35
C ASP A 33 28.76 -9.28 -24.11
N ALA A 34 28.59 -8.55 -25.21
CA ALA A 34 27.37 -8.56 -25.99
C ALA A 34 27.04 -9.93 -26.61
N VAL A 35 28.03 -10.81 -26.78
CA VAL A 35 27.85 -12.15 -27.38
C VAL A 35 27.33 -13.15 -26.36
N THR A 36 27.78 -13.05 -25.11
CA THR A 36 27.43 -13.97 -24.03
C THR A 36 26.29 -13.47 -23.14
N ALA A 37 25.91 -12.18 -23.26
CA ALA A 37 24.86 -11.55 -22.48
C ALA A 37 23.48 -12.10 -22.83
N ARG A 38 22.69 -12.40 -21.79
CA ARG A 38 21.27 -12.74 -21.89
C ARG A 38 20.40 -11.48 -21.64
N PRO A 39 19.12 -11.50 -21.96
CA PRO A 39 18.25 -10.34 -21.71
C PRO A 39 18.30 -9.80 -20.28
N HIS A 40 18.34 -10.66 -19.27
CA HIS A 40 18.48 -10.27 -17.87
C HIS A 40 19.79 -9.51 -17.58
N ASP A 41 20.90 -9.89 -18.23
CA ASP A 41 22.19 -9.23 -18.04
C ASP A 41 22.15 -7.79 -18.58
N TRP A 42 21.41 -7.59 -19.68
CA TRP A 42 21.17 -6.27 -20.28
C TRP A 42 20.33 -5.38 -19.34
N LEU A 43 19.25 -5.93 -18.74
CA LEU A 43 18.49 -5.21 -17.72
C LEU A 43 19.40 -4.79 -16.56
N HIS A 44 20.22 -5.71 -16.06
CA HIS A 44 21.11 -5.44 -14.93
C HIS A 44 22.14 -4.35 -15.27
N ALA A 45 22.79 -4.43 -16.43
CA ALA A 45 23.76 -3.43 -16.90
C ALA A 45 23.11 -2.05 -17.10
N ALA A 46 21.91 -2.00 -17.69
CA ALA A 46 21.15 -0.76 -17.89
C ALA A 46 20.72 -0.16 -16.55
N ALA A 47 20.21 -0.97 -15.62
CA ALA A 47 19.86 -0.54 -14.27
C ALA A 47 21.05 0.02 -13.49
N LEU A 48 22.23 -0.62 -13.58
CA LEU A 48 23.46 -0.11 -12.98
C LEU A 48 23.88 1.25 -13.60
N ALA A 49 23.76 1.42 -14.91
CA ALA A 49 24.08 2.67 -15.58
C ALA A 49 23.16 3.83 -15.15
N VAL A 50 21.87 3.53 -14.89
CA VAL A 50 20.89 4.48 -14.31
C VAL A 50 21.24 4.77 -12.86
N ARG A 51 21.53 3.74 -12.06
CA ARG A 51 21.87 3.85 -10.64
C ARG A 51 23.10 4.74 -10.40
N ASP A 52 24.11 4.69 -11.27
CA ASP A 52 25.29 5.55 -11.16
C ASP A 52 24.90 7.04 -11.13
N ARG A 53 23.94 7.46 -11.95
CA ARG A 53 23.42 8.82 -12.02
C ARG A 53 22.60 9.19 -10.77
N LEU A 54 21.86 8.22 -10.24
CA LEU A 54 21.12 8.40 -8.98
C LEU A 54 22.08 8.58 -7.80
N VAL A 55 23.17 7.80 -7.74
CA VAL A 55 24.17 7.86 -6.66
C VAL A 55 24.85 9.23 -6.59
N ALA A 56 25.19 9.83 -7.73
CA ALA A 56 25.79 11.17 -7.76
C ALA A 56 24.86 12.20 -7.09
N ARG A 57 23.56 12.17 -7.41
CA ARG A 57 22.53 13.02 -6.76
C ARG A 57 22.40 12.70 -5.26
N TRP A 58 22.41 11.42 -4.91
CA TRP A 58 22.27 10.95 -3.54
C TRP A 58 23.39 11.45 -2.64
N MET A 59 24.61 11.36 -3.09
CA MET A 59 25.78 11.86 -2.34
C MET A 59 25.67 13.38 -2.11
N LYS A 60 25.30 14.13 -3.16
CA LYS A 60 25.08 15.59 -3.04
C LYS A 60 23.97 15.90 -2.03
N THR A 61 22.82 15.29 -2.17
CA THR A 61 21.66 15.50 -1.27
C THR A 61 22.02 15.17 0.18
N THR A 62 22.71 14.04 0.40
CA THR A 62 23.10 13.61 1.75
C THR A 62 24.05 14.61 2.41
N ARG A 63 25.03 15.13 1.67
CA ARG A 63 25.95 16.17 2.18
C ARG A 63 25.20 17.43 2.59
N LEU A 64 24.36 17.95 1.69
CA LEU A 64 23.55 19.16 1.96
C LEU A 64 22.66 18.99 3.20
N GLN A 65 22.07 17.81 3.42
CA GLN A 65 21.28 17.55 4.61
C GLN A 65 22.07 17.65 5.92
N TYR A 66 23.35 17.27 5.91
CA TYR A 66 24.22 17.40 7.07
C TYR A 66 24.77 18.83 7.21
N GLU A 67 25.16 19.47 6.14
CA GLU A 67 25.70 20.85 6.13
C GLU A 67 24.65 21.86 6.59
N GLN A 68 23.39 21.70 6.16
CA GLN A 68 22.28 22.57 6.55
C GLN A 68 21.64 22.16 7.90
N ASP A 69 22.10 21.09 8.52
CA ASP A 69 21.56 20.54 9.79
C ASP A 69 20.02 20.51 9.81
N VAL A 70 19.42 19.98 8.72
CA VAL A 70 17.97 20.00 8.51
C VAL A 70 17.23 19.02 9.42
N LYS A 71 15.97 19.34 9.74
CA LYS A 71 15.04 18.36 10.34
C LYS A 71 14.72 17.27 9.31
N ARG A 72 14.79 15.99 9.73
CA ARG A 72 14.55 14.84 8.86
C ARG A 72 13.30 14.08 9.27
N VAL A 73 12.56 13.59 8.28
CA VAL A 73 11.42 12.70 8.45
C VAL A 73 11.89 11.24 8.38
N TYR A 74 11.51 10.46 9.36
CA TYR A 74 11.70 9.02 9.43
C TYR A 74 10.33 8.36 9.30
N TYR A 75 10.02 7.86 8.10
CA TYR A 75 8.73 7.26 7.77
C TYR A 75 8.80 5.75 7.98
N LEU A 76 8.17 5.24 9.04
CA LEU A 76 8.22 3.84 9.46
C LEU A 76 7.02 3.08 8.92
N SER A 77 7.25 2.04 8.13
CA SER A 77 6.21 1.20 7.58
C SER A 77 6.62 -0.26 7.48
N MET A 78 5.71 -1.17 7.82
CA MET A 78 5.89 -2.60 7.57
C MET A 78 5.89 -2.94 6.08
N GLU A 79 5.32 -2.07 5.25
CA GLU A 79 5.11 -2.29 3.83
C GLU A 79 5.67 -1.15 2.98
N PHE A 80 6.40 -1.50 1.93
CA PHE A 80 6.75 -0.61 0.83
C PHE A 80 6.53 -1.32 -0.51
N LEU A 81 5.38 -1.07 -1.13
CA LEU A 81 5.02 -1.68 -2.41
C LEU A 81 5.59 -0.85 -3.58
N ILE A 82 6.89 -0.98 -3.79
CA ILE A 82 7.66 -0.15 -4.73
C ILE A 82 7.32 -0.48 -6.18
N GLY A 83 7.16 -1.76 -6.53
CA GLY A 83 7.00 -2.20 -7.90
C GLY A 83 8.32 -2.15 -8.67
N ARG A 84 8.25 -2.03 -9.99
CA ARG A 84 9.40 -1.87 -10.90
C ARG A 84 10.03 -0.50 -10.72
N THR A 85 11.34 -0.42 -10.72
CA THR A 85 12.11 0.81 -10.46
C THR A 85 12.70 1.43 -11.72
N PHE A 86 13.02 0.63 -12.75
CA PHE A 86 13.74 1.09 -13.95
C PHE A 86 13.04 2.25 -14.64
N THR A 87 11.79 2.06 -15.06
CA THR A 87 11.03 3.10 -15.76
C THR A 87 10.81 4.33 -14.89
N ASN A 88 10.51 4.13 -13.60
CA ASN A 88 10.33 5.23 -12.65
C ASN A 88 11.60 6.08 -12.52
N ALA A 89 12.78 5.44 -12.47
CA ALA A 89 14.07 6.13 -12.41
C ALA A 89 14.38 6.87 -13.73
N LEU A 90 14.06 6.29 -14.88
CA LEU A 90 14.23 6.93 -16.18
C LEU A 90 13.39 8.21 -16.29
N LEU A 91 12.14 8.17 -15.86
CA LEU A 91 11.24 9.33 -15.84
C LEU A 91 11.74 10.40 -14.87
N ALA A 92 12.14 10.03 -13.65
CA ALA A 92 12.65 10.98 -12.65
C ALA A 92 13.92 11.68 -13.10
N LEU A 93 14.78 10.99 -13.84
CA LEU A 93 16.00 11.53 -14.42
C LEU A 93 15.79 12.30 -15.74
N GLY A 94 14.62 12.15 -16.38
CA GLY A 94 14.33 12.73 -17.71
C GLY A 94 15.11 12.08 -18.85
N ILE A 95 15.44 10.79 -18.74
CA ILE A 95 16.30 10.06 -19.70
C ILE A 95 15.60 8.84 -20.36
N TYR A 96 14.28 8.80 -20.35
CA TYR A 96 13.54 7.67 -20.92
C TYR A 96 13.86 7.47 -22.41
N GLU A 97 13.67 8.49 -23.24
CA GLU A 97 13.95 8.41 -24.69
C GLU A 97 15.44 8.20 -25.00
N PRO A 98 16.38 8.95 -24.40
CA PRO A 98 17.81 8.67 -24.58
C PRO A 98 18.22 7.24 -24.22
N MET A 99 17.61 6.63 -23.19
CA MET A 99 17.88 5.25 -22.80
C MET A 99 17.33 4.27 -23.83
N ARG A 100 16.12 4.50 -24.33
CA ARG A 100 15.51 3.69 -25.38
C ARG A 100 16.37 3.67 -26.64
N GLU A 101 16.84 4.83 -27.09
CA GLU A 101 17.74 4.95 -28.23
C GLU A 101 19.09 4.29 -27.99
N ALA A 102 19.65 4.41 -26.79
CA ALA A 102 20.92 3.80 -26.42
C ALA A 102 20.84 2.28 -26.45
N LEU A 103 19.78 1.69 -25.91
CA LEU A 103 19.52 0.25 -25.94
C LEU A 103 19.24 -0.26 -27.35
N ALA A 104 18.42 0.46 -28.12
CA ALA A 104 18.17 0.13 -29.54
C ALA A 104 19.47 0.13 -30.36
N GLY A 105 20.38 1.08 -30.13
CA GLY A 105 21.70 1.13 -30.75
C GLY A 105 22.65 -0.01 -30.34
N LEU A 106 22.31 -0.75 -29.25
CA LEU A 106 22.98 -1.98 -28.84
C LEU A 106 22.24 -3.25 -29.30
N GLY A 107 21.15 -3.10 -30.05
CA GLY A 107 20.31 -4.22 -30.52
C GLY A 107 19.38 -4.78 -29.44
N VAL A 108 19.04 -4.00 -28.42
CA VAL A 108 18.23 -4.42 -27.28
C VAL A 108 16.91 -3.66 -27.25
N ASP A 109 15.79 -4.40 -27.12
CA ASP A 109 14.47 -3.84 -26.96
C ASP A 109 14.23 -3.48 -25.47
N MET A 110 14.03 -2.18 -25.20
CA MET A 110 13.81 -1.68 -23.84
C MET A 110 12.49 -2.15 -23.24
N GLU A 111 11.43 -2.26 -24.03
CA GLU A 111 10.12 -2.69 -23.55
C GLU A 111 10.18 -4.15 -23.07
N ALA A 112 10.87 -5.01 -23.81
CA ALA A 112 11.11 -6.38 -23.40
C ALA A 112 11.94 -6.47 -22.10
N LEU A 113 12.90 -5.56 -21.89
CA LEU A 113 13.65 -5.51 -20.64
C LEU A 113 12.80 -5.06 -19.44
N ILE A 114 11.93 -4.06 -19.62
CA ILE A 114 11.02 -3.56 -18.57
C ILE A 114 10.12 -4.70 -18.08
N GLU A 115 9.61 -5.54 -18.97
CA GLU A 115 8.76 -6.68 -18.61
C GLU A 115 9.50 -7.75 -17.78
N MET A 116 10.81 -7.80 -17.84
CA MET A 116 11.62 -8.75 -17.06
C MET A 116 11.95 -8.28 -15.65
N GLU A 117 11.80 -6.98 -15.35
CA GLU A 117 12.05 -6.48 -14.00
C GLU A 117 10.97 -6.98 -13.04
N PRO A 118 11.34 -7.69 -11.95
CA PRO A 118 10.36 -8.13 -10.97
C PRO A 118 9.81 -6.94 -10.17
N ASP A 119 8.55 -7.01 -9.78
CA ASP A 119 8.01 -6.09 -8.77
C ASP A 119 8.74 -6.30 -7.43
N ALA A 120 9.23 -5.23 -6.82
CA ALA A 120 9.58 -5.26 -5.40
C ALA A 120 8.27 -5.23 -4.58
N ALA A 121 7.66 -6.40 -4.40
CA ALA A 121 6.36 -6.58 -3.79
C ALA A 121 6.46 -6.68 -2.26
N LEU A 122 7.07 -5.68 -1.62
CA LEU A 122 7.25 -5.61 -0.17
C LEU A 122 6.04 -4.99 0.53
N GLY A 123 4.85 -5.23 0.01
CA GLY A 123 3.58 -4.75 0.51
C GLY A 123 2.41 -5.54 -0.05
N ASN A 124 1.26 -5.46 0.61
CA ASN A 124 0.06 -6.18 0.24
C ASN A 124 -0.91 -5.34 -0.62
N GLY A 125 -1.04 -4.04 -0.34
CA GLY A 125 -2.06 -3.22 -0.97
C GLY A 125 -1.89 -1.72 -0.78
N GLY A 126 -2.98 -1.05 -0.39
CA GLY A 126 -3.07 0.40 -0.30
C GLY A 126 -2.03 1.03 0.62
N LEU A 127 -1.80 0.47 1.81
CA LEU A 127 -0.86 0.99 2.81
C LEU A 127 0.59 1.00 2.27
N GLY A 128 1.05 -0.14 1.72
CA GLY A 128 2.40 -0.24 1.16
C GLY A 128 2.60 0.61 -0.09
N ARG A 129 1.58 0.72 -0.95
CA ARG A 129 1.67 1.58 -2.14
C ARG A 129 1.61 3.07 -1.78
N LEU A 130 0.84 3.45 -0.75
CA LEU A 130 0.84 4.81 -0.23
C LEU A 130 2.24 5.21 0.26
N ALA A 131 2.88 4.35 1.06
CA ALA A 131 4.25 4.58 1.53
C ALA A 131 5.23 4.79 0.36
N ALA A 132 5.10 4.00 -0.72
CA ALA A 132 5.92 4.16 -1.92
C ALA A 132 5.63 5.49 -2.67
N CYS A 133 4.35 5.91 -2.79
CA CYS A 133 3.99 7.22 -3.36
C CYS A 133 4.53 8.37 -2.51
N PHE A 134 4.50 8.23 -1.18
CA PHE A 134 5.01 9.25 -0.26
C PHE A 134 6.53 9.43 -0.37
N LEU A 135 7.29 8.36 -0.54
CA LEU A 135 8.73 8.46 -0.79
C LEU A 135 9.04 9.22 -2.09
N ASP A 136 8.32 8.91 -3.17
CA ASP A 136 8.44 9.62 -4.45
C ASP A 136 8.13 11.12 -4.29
N SER A 137 7.03 11.45 -3.61
CA SER A 137 6.62 12.84 -3.38
C SER A 137 7.55 13.59 -2.42
N MET A 138 8.02 12.96 -1.34
CA MET A 138 9.01 13.59 -0.46
C MET A 138 10.29 13.95 -1.22
N ALA A 139 10.80 13.05 -2.05
CA ALA A 139 11.97 13.31 -2.87
C ALA A 139 11.71 14.42 -3.92
N THR A 140 10.56 14.39 -4.58
CA THR A 140 10.15 15.38 -5.60
C THR A 140 10.03 16.80 -5.01
N LEU A 141 9.50 16.91 -3.78
CA LEU A 141 9.34 18.17 -3.06
C LEU A 141 10.61 18.59 -2.30
N GLY A 142 11.67 17.78 -2.35
CA GLY A 142 12.91 18.06 -1.62
C GLY A 142 12.78 17.94 -0.09
N ILE A 143 11.77 17.25 0.41
CA ILE A 143 11.60 17.00 1.84
C ILE A 143 12.64 15.97 2.30
N PRO A 144 13.51 16.28 3.29
CA PRO A 144 14.51 15.34 3.77
C PRO A 144 13.85 14.15 4.45
N GLY A 145 13.87 12.99 3.81
CA GLY A 145 13.13 11.83 4.27
C GLY A 145 13.90 10.51 4.16
N PHE A 146 13.59 9.61 5.10
CA PHE A 146 14.02 8.23 5.11
C PHE A 146 12.80 7.32 5.30
N GLY A 147 12.62 6.37 4.39
CA GLY A 147 11.72 5.23 4.62
C GLY A 147 12.46 4.14 5.37
N TYR A 148 11.83 3.53 6.37
CA TYR A 148 12.35 2.40 7.11
C TYR A 148 11.35 1.26 7.15
N GLY A 149 11.80 0.03 6.89
CA GLY A 149 10.99 -1.17 6.92
C GLY A 149 11.84 -2.44 6.94
N ILE A 150 11.25 -3.55 6.53
CA ILE A 150 11.90 -4.86 6.46
C ILE A 150 12.19 -5.22 5.00
N ARG A 151 13.41 -5.73 4.74
CA ARG A 151 13.76 -6.35 3.46
C ARG A 151 13.32 -7.80 3.48
N TYR A 152 12.05 -8.02 3.10
CA TYR A 152 11.53 -9.38 3.01
C TYR A 152 12.23 -10.18 1.92
N GLU A 153 12.60 -11.41 2.24
CA GLU A 153 13.26 -12.32 1.29
C GLU A 153 12.31 -12.70 0.13
N TYR A 154 11.02 -12.89 0.45
CA TYR A 154 10.00 -13.31 -0.52
C TYR A 154 8.86 -12.28 -0.70
N GLY A 155 8.86 -11.18 0.05
CA GLY A 155 7.81 -10.16 -0.02
C GLY A 155 6.42 -10.71 0.30
N MET A 156 5.44 -10.24 -0.46
CA MET A 156 4.09 -10.82 -0.47
C MET A 156 4.08 -12.01 -1.42
N PHE A 157 3.38 -13.11 -1.07
CA PHE A 157 3.31 -14.32 -1.88
C PHE A 157 2.90 -14.06 -3.34
N ARG A 158 3.36 -14.90 -4.25
CA ARG A 158 2.86 -14.96 -5.63
C ARG A 158 1.55 -15.75 -5.65
N GLN A 159 0.48 -15.13 -6.13
CA GLN A 159 -0.82 -15.75 -6.28
C GLN A 159 -0.88 -16.56 -7.58
N GLN A 160 -1.26 -17.82 -7.46
CA GLN A 160 -1.63 -18.68 -8.57
C GLN A 160 -3.10 -19.04 -8.44
N ILE A 161 -3.78 -19.19 -9.56
CA ILE A 161 -5.16 -19.73 -9.60
C ILE A 161 -5.10 -21.14 -10.17
N VAL A 162 -5.37 -22.12 -9.33
CA VAL A 162 -5.38 -23.53 -9.68
C VAL A 162 -6.79 -24.08 -9.46
N ASN A 163 -7.43 -24.58 -10.50
CA ASN A 163 -8.82 -25.04 -10.45
C ASN A 163 -9.79 -23.97 -9.88
N GLY A 164 -9.54 -22.70 -10.18
CA GLY A 164 -10.33 -21.57 -9.69
C GLY A 164 -10.02 -21.14 -8.24
N GLU A 165 -9.10 -21.78 -7.55
CA GLU A 165 -8.72 -21.48 -6.16
C GLU A 165 -7.39 -20.73 -6.08
N GLN A 166 -7.27 -19.83 -5.09
CA GLN A 166 -6.00 -19.19 -4.79
C GLN A 166 -5.04 -20.18 -4.14
N VAL A 167 -3.86 -20.29 -4.74
CA VAL A 167 -2.70 -21.01 -4.19
C VAL A 167 -1.56 -20.00 -4.02
N GLU A 168 -0.95 -19.98 -2.84
CA GLU A 168 0.18 -19.12 -2.53
C GLU A 168 1.51 -19.83 -2.85
N ALA A 169 2.39 -19.12 -3.54
CA ALA A 169 3.74 -19.54 -3.82
C ALA A 169 4.74 -18.45 -3.39
N PRO A 170 5.98 -18.80 -3.02
CA PRO A 170 7.01 -17.81 -2.72
C PRO A 170 7.25 -16.89 -3.93
N ASP A 171 7.41 -15.60 -3.66
CA ASP A 171 7.79 -14.62 -4.68
C ASP A 171 9.31 -14.42 -4.67
N TYR A 172 9.99 -15.01 -5.63
CA TYR A 172 11.46 -15.00 -5.72
C TYR A 172 12.00 -13.71 -6.37
N TRP A 173 11.56 -12.54 -5.91
CA TRP A 173 11.93 -11.25 -6.50
C TRP A 173 13.43 -10.93 -6.46
N LEU A 174 14.19 -11.56 -5.55
CA LEU A 174 15.65 -11.41 -5.41
C LEU A 174 16.47 -12.48 -6.16
N ARG A 175 15.81 -13.42 -6.85
CA ARG A 175 16.49 -14.58 -7.45
C ARG A 175 17.62 -14.18 -8.43
N ALA A 176 17.43 -13.10 -9.13
CA ALA A 176 18.39 -12.59 -10.11
C ALA A 176 19.26 -11.44 -9.57
N GLY A 177 19.23 -11.21 -8.25
CA GLY A 177 19.82 -10.03 -7.61
C GLY A 177 18.92 -8.80 -7.73
N ASN A 178 19.28 -7.76 -6.99
CA ASN A 178 18.61 -6.46 -7.05
C ASN A 178 19.65 -5.37 -7.35
N PRO A 179 19.70 -4.82 -8.58
CA PRO A 179 20.71 -3.81 -8.93
C PRO A 179 20.48 -2.46 -8.24
N TRP A 180 19.30 -2.23 -7.63
CA TRP A 180 18.93 -0.93 -7.05
C TRP A 180 19.39 -0.74 -5.62
N GLU A 181 19.68 -1.82 -4.88
CA GLU A 181 20.03 -1.75 -3.48
C GLU A 181 21.57 -1.74 -3.24
N PHE A 182 21.94 -1.14 -2.11
CA PHE A 182 23.30 -1.14 -1.59
C PHE A 182 23.32 -1.85 -0.25
N PRO A 183 23.92 -3.05 -0.13
CA PRO A 183 24.13 -3.68 1.16
C PRO A 183 25.10 -2.83 1.98
N ARG A 184 24.77 -2.60 3.25
CA ARG A 184 25.55 -1.83 4.20
C ARG A 184 26.05 -2.73 5.31
N SER A 185 27.05 -3.55 4.99
CA SER A 185 27.62 -4.49 5.96
C SER A 185 28.22 -3.81 7.20
N GLU A 186 28.60 -2.55 7.05
CA GLU A 186 29.10 -1.69 8.13
C GLU A 186 27.98 -1.09 9.02
N ILE A 187 26.72 -1.27 8.66
CA ILE A 187 25.56 -0.77 9.42
C ILE A 187 24.74 -1.95 9.89
N GLN A 188 25.06 -2.39 11.09
CA GLN A 188 24.40 -3.49 11.74
C GLN A 188 24.03 -3.14 13.18
N TYR A 189 22.88 -3.62 13.63
CA TYR A 189 22.40 -3.41 14.99
C TYR A 189 21.91 -4.72 15.58
N LEU A 190 22.26 -4.96 16.86
CA LEU A 190 21.71 -6.08 17.61
C LEU A 190 20.32 -5.72 18.11
N VAL A 191 19.36 -6.58 17.81
CA VAL A 191 17.99 -6.51 18.31
C VAL A 191 17.78 -7.64 19.30
N HIS A 192 17.41 -7.27 20.54
CA HIS A 192 17.31 -8.16 21.68
C HIS A 192 15.89 -8.66 21.89
N PHE A 193 15.74 -9.92 22.33
CA PHE A 193 14.45 -10.54 22.67
C PHE A 193 14.58 -11.38 23.93
N GLY A 194 13.49 -11.52 24.68
CA GLY A 194 13.42 -12.36 25.87
C GLY A 194 14.23 -11.81 27.03
N GLY A 195 14.82 -12.68 27.81
CA GLY A 195 15.64 -12.29 28.97
C GLY A 195 14.82 -11.72 30.13
N ARG A 196 15.47 -10.87 30.93
CA ARG A 196 14.87 -10.24 32.11
C ARG A 196 15.48 -8.88 32.38
N THR A 197 14.78 -8.08 33.16
CA THR A 197 15.21 -6.75 33.60
C THR A 197 15.86 -6.79 34.98
N VAL A 198 16.88 -5.96 35.19
CA VAL A 198 17.56 -5.80 36.48
C VAL A 198 17.75 -4.30 36.77
N GLN A 199 17.24 -3.81 37.89
CA GLN A 199 17.45 -2.44 38.30
C GLN A 199 18.93 -2.20 38.65
N ARG A 200 19.53 -1.16 38.08
CA ARG A 200 20.93 -0.74 38.30
C ARG A 200 20.98 0.75 38.66
N GLY A 201 20.73 1.06 39.91
CA GLY A 201 20.62 2.49 40.33
C GLY A 201 19.48 3.20 39.59
N ASP A 202 19.79 4.18 38.75
CA ASP A 202 18.80 5.03 38.09
C ASP A 202 18.36 4.50 36.72
N TYR A 203 18.94 3.38 36.25
CA TYR A 203 18.56 2.77 34.97
C TYR A 203 18.27 1.26 35.13
N VAL A 204 17.66 0.68 34.10
CA VAL A 204 17.36 -0.75 34.04
C VAL A 204 18.26 -1.41 33.00
N GLU A 205 18.91 -2.50 33.40
CA GLU A 205 19.70 -3.34 32.51
C GLU A 205 18.83 -4.51 32.01
N TRP A 206 18.75 -4.70 30.71
CA TRP A 206 18.08 -5.83 30.07
C TRP A 206 19.09 -6.92 29.72
N ILE A 207 19.04 -8.03 30.43
CA ILE A 207 20.05 -9.10 30.39
C ILE A 207 19.47 -10.46 30.02
N ASP A 208 20.35 -11.42 29.75
CA ASP A 208 20.03 -12.80 29.38
C ASP A 208 19.18 -12.89 28.10
N THR A 209 19.37 -11.95 27.18
CA THR A 209 18.60 -11.83 25.94
C THR A 209 19.14 -12.73 24.82
N GLN A 210 18.24 -13.18 23.96
CA GLN A 210 18.56 -13.64 22.62
C GLN A 210 18.65 -12.40 21.68
N HIS A 211 19.43 -12.48 20.62
CA HIS A 211 19.57 -11.35 19.69
C HIS A 211 19.60 -11.79 18.23
N VAL A 212 19.10 -10.91 17.38
CA VAL A 212 19.12 -10.99 15.92
C VAL A 212 19.87 -9.79 15.41
N ASN A 213 20.75 -9.97 14.46
CA ASN A 213 21.49 -8.88 13.84
C ASN A 213 20.69 -8.28 12.68
N ALA A 214 20.41 -6.97 12.71
CA ALA A 214 19.73 -6.23 11.65
C ALA A 214 20.77 -5.57 10.75
N MET A 215 20.88 -6.03 9.50
CA MET A 215 21.77 -5.47 8.48
C MET A 215 21.02 -4.55 7.53
N ALA A 216 21.56 -3.36 7.27
CA ALA A 216 20.92 -2.35 6.42
C ALA A 216 21.13 -2.61 4.92
N TYR A 217 20.07 -2.33 4.14
CA TYR A 217 20.09 -2.23 2.68
C TYR A 217 19.47 -0.90 2.27
N ASP A 218 20.21 -0.10 1.49
CA ASP A 218 19.77 1.22 1.05
C ASP A 218 19.38 1.22 -0.42
N THR A 219 18.23 1.82 -0.74
CA THR A 219 17.78 2.11 -2.10
C THR A 219 17.58 3.61 -2.26
N VAL A 220 18.07 4.17 -3.35
CA VAL A 220 17.93 5.59 -3.68
C VAL A 220 16.54 5.86 -4.25
N ILE A 221 15.81 6.80 -3.67
CA ILE A 221 14.53 7.27 -4.17
C ILE A 221 14.73 8.63 -4.85
N PRO A 222 14.64 8.69 -6.19
CA PRO A 222 14.81 9.94 -6.91
C PRO A 222 13.59 10.84 -6.82
N GLY A 223 13.80 12.15 -6.75
CA GLY A 223 12.75 13.12 -7.02
C GLY A 223 12.60 13.38 -8.52
N TYR A 224 11.36 13.64 -8.97
CA TYR A 224 11.06 13.94 -10.36
C TYR A 224 11.50 15.38 -10.71
N ALA A 225 12.23 15.51 -11.81
CA ALA A 225 12.72 16.81 -12.32
C ALA A 225 13.43 17.70 -11.26
N THR A 226 14.14 17.06 -10.33
CA THR A 226 14.96 17.68 -9.30
C THR A 226 16.24 16.87 -9.06
N SER A 227 17.26 17.49 -8.48
CA SER A 227 18.45 16.77 -8.04
C SER A 227 18.30 16.14 -6.64
N ALA A 228 17.22 16.43 -5.93
CA ALA A 228 16.96 15.85 -4.62
C ALA A 228 16.67 14.34 -4.71
N THR A 229 17.10 13.63 -3.68
CA THR A 229 16.84 12.20 -3.50
C THR A 229 16.59 11.90 -2.03
N ASN A 230 15.86 10.81 -1.78
CA ASN A 230 15.72 10.25 -0.43
C ASN A 230 16.27 8.83 -0.38
N THR A 231 16.21 8.21 0.79
CA THR A 231 16.70 6.85 1.02
C THR A 231 15.57 5.98 1.55
N LEU A 232 15.40 4.79 0.97
CA LEU A 232 14.66 3.70 1.58
C LEU A 232 15.68 2.75 2.21
N ARG A 233 15.68 2.63 3.54
CA ARG A 233 16.49 1.69 4.30
C ARG A 233 15.65 0.52 4.77
N LEU A 234 15.99 -0.67 4.32
CA LEU A 234 15.32 -1.89 4.72
C LEU A 234 16.27 -2.77 5.53
N TRP A 235 15.74 -3.38 6.59
CA TRP A 235 16.49 -4.25 7.49
C TRP A 235 16.32 -5.70 7.10
N SER A 236 17.46 -6.40 6.96
CA SER A 236 17.52 -7.85 6.78
C SER A 236 17.99 -8.51 8.07
N ALA A 237 17.25 -9.48 8.56
CA ALA A 237 17.61 -10.25 9.74
C ALA A 237 18.74 -11.22 9.42
N ARG A 238 19.77 -11.23 10.27
CA ARG A 238 20.92 -12.12 10.18
C ARG A 238 21.17 -12.77 11.53
N ALA A 239 21.67 -13.99 11.53
CA ALA A 239 22.15 -14.60 12.75
C ALA A 239 23.41 -13.89 13.25
N SER A 240 23.58 -13.83 14.56
CA SER A 240 24.84 -13.40 15.18
C SER A 240 25.92 -14.47 15.03
N GLU A 241 25.51 -15.74 15.06
CA GLU A 241 26.34 -16.89 14.75
C GLU A 241 25.71 -17.64 13.58
N GLU A 242 26.40 -17.66 12.44
CA GLU A 242 25.85 -18.24 11.21
C GLU A 242 25.95 -19.77 11.20
N LEU A 243 26.89 -20.35 11.99
CA LEU A 243 27.14 -21.78 12.00
C LEU A 243 27.65 -22.23 13.39
N ASP A 244 26.94 -23.16 14.01
CA ASP A 244 27.51 -23.93 15.14
C ASP A 244 28.51 -24.92 14.57
N LEU A 245 29.80 -24.54 14.61
CA LEU A 245 30.88 -25.37 14.09
C LEU A 245 31.02 -26.69 14.86
N SER A 246 30.67 -26.71 16.16
CA SER A 246 30.74 -27.93 16.98
C SER A 246 29.67 -28.93 16.54
N ALA A 247 28.44 -28.49 16.33
CA ALA A 247 27.37 -29.36 15.81
C ALA A 247 27.69 -29.84 14.39
N PHE A 248 28.21 -28.93 13.52
CA PHE A 248 28.63 -29.29 12.16
C PHE A 248 29.70 -30.39 12.15
N ASN A 249 30.74 -30.23 12.96
CA ASN A 249 31.84 -31.21 13.05
C ASN A 249 31.39 -32.55 13.63
N ARG A 250 30.32 -32.60 14.41
CA ARG A 250 29.72 -33.86 14.89
C ARG A 250 28.79 -34.52 13.87
N GLY A 251 28.60 -33.92 12.68
CA GLY A 251 27.69 -34.43 11.65
C GLY A 251 26.22 -34.04 11.85
N ASP A 252 25.92 -33.22 12.84
CA ASP A 252 24.57 -32.68 13.08
C ASP A 252 24.37 -31.37 12.27
N TYR A 253 24.25 -31.53 10.96
CA TYR A 253 24.15 -30.39 10.02
C TYR A 253 22.86 -29.58 10.18
N ARG A 254 21.82 -30.19 10.74
CA ARG A 254 20.54 -29.51 10.97
C ARG A 254 20.67 -28.56 12.15
N SER A 255 21.07 -29.04 13.31
CA SER A 255 21.23 -28.19 14.48
C SER A 255 22.30 -27.11 14.28
N ALA A 256 23.32 -27.41 13.43
CA ALA A 256 24.36 -26.45 13.11
C ALA A 256 23.86 -25.14 12.45
N VAL A 257 22.66 -25.12 11.85
CA VAL A 257 22.05 -23.93 11.18
C VAL A 257 20.72 -23.52 11.80
N ASP A 258 20.26 -24.14 12.86
CA ASP A 258 18.95 -23.83 13.48
C ASP A 258 18.89 -22.38 13.97
N ALA A 259 19.91 -21.88 14.66
CA ALA A 259 19.98 -20.51 15.15
C ALA A 259 19.94 -19.50 13.99
N LYS A 260 20.65 -19.80 12.90
CA LYS A 260 20.62 -19.01 11.67
C LYS A 260 19.20 -18.96 11.08
N THR A 261 18.57 -20.12 10.92
CA THR A 261 17.22 -20.23 10.34
C THR A 261 16.20 -19.47 11.18
N MET A 262 16.25 -19.61 12.51
CA MET A 262 15.34 -18.90 13.41
C MET A 262 15.50 -17.38 13.33
N SER A 263 16.73 -16.88 13.25
CA SER A 263 17.01 -15.45 13.11
C SER A 263 16.52 -14.90 11.78
N GLU A 264 16.84 -15.56 10.68
CA GLU A 264 16.49 -15.12 9.33
C GLU A 264 14.98 -15.18 9.05
N ASN A 265 14.21 -16.03 9.75
CA ASN A 265 12.75 -16.10 9.64
C ASN A 265 12.09 -14.74 9.91
N VAL A 266 12.69 -13.88 10.72
CA VAL A 266 12.16 -12.55 11.06
C VAL A 266 11.97 -11.68 9.81
N SER A 267 12.83 -11.80 8.80
CA SER A 267 12.74 -11.02 7.56
C SER A 267 12.35 -11.83 6.31
N ARG A 268 11.82 -13.06 6.48
CA ARG A 268 11.51 -13.91 5.32
C ARG A 268 10.26 -13.54 4.57
N LEU A 269 9.15 -13.38 5.26
CA LEU A 269 7.82 -13.21 4.64
C LEU A 269 7.04 -12.10 5.31
N LEU A 270 6.41 -11.26 4.49
CA LEU A 270 5.44 -10.27 4.96
C LEU A 270 4.16 -10.98 5.42
N TYR A 271 3.64 -10.62 6.60
CA TYR A 271 2.41 -11.13 7.19
C TYR A 271 2.35 -12.66 7.23
N PRO A 272 3.17 -13.31 8.07
CA PRO A 272 2.98 -14.73 8.35
C PRO A 272 1.56 -14.98 8.89
N ASP A 273 1.06 -16.19 8.68
CA ASP A 273 -0.25 -16.61 9.18
C ASP A 273 -0.32 -16.46 10.71
N ASP A 274 -1.15 -15.53 11.19
CA ASP A 274 -1.32 -15.19 12.60
C ASP A 274 -2.50 -15.93 13.27
N SER A 275 -3.09 -16.90 12.60
CA SER A 275 -4.07 -17.81 13.20
C SER A 275 -3.44 -18.70 14.28
N THR A 276 -2.12 -18.89 14.22
CA THR A 276 -1.35 -19.69 15.19
C THR A 276 -0.58 -18.82 16.20
N PRO A 277 -0.34 -19.31 17.43
CA PRO A 277 0.50 -18.59 18.40
C PRO A 277 1.91 -18.27 17.87
N ALA A 278 2.53 -19.21 17.14
CA ALA A 278 3.86 -19.04 16.55
C ALA A 278 3.87 -17.93 15.48
N GLY A 279 2.83 -17.88 14.64
CA GLY A 279 2.71 -16.82 13.64
C GLY A 279 2.48 -15.44 14.26
N ARG A 280 1.65 -15.36 15.31
CA ARG A 280 1.48 -14.11 16.08
C ARG A 280 2.77 -13.64 16.71
N GLU A 281 3.54 -14.55 17.33
CA GLU A 281 4.85 -14.21 17.90
C GLU A 281 5.81 -13.73 16.82
N LEU A 282 5.84 -14.38 15.65
CA LEU A 282 6.71 -13.95 14.55
C LEU A 282 6.36 -12.53 14.06
N ARG A 283 5.06 -12.19 13.97
CA ARG A 283 4.64 -10.82 13.64
C ARG A 283 5.15 -9.79 14.65
N LEU A 284 5.01 -10.06 15.94
CA LEU A 284 5.53 -9.18 16.99
C LEU A 284 7.06 -9.03 16.91
N ARG A 285 7.77 -10.14 16.63
CA ARG A 285 9.23 -10.11 16.40
C ARG A 285 9.61 -9.26 15.19
N GLN A 286 8.85 -9.33 14.09
CA GLN A 286 9.06 -8.51 12.89
C GLN A 286 8.89 -7.01 13.20
N GLU A 287 7.79 -6.65 13.86
CA GLU A 287 7.50 -5.26 14.21
C GLU A 287 8.59 -4.69 15.12
N TYR A 288 8.96 -5.41 16.17
CA TYR A 288 10.01 -4.94 17.08
C TYR A 288 11.39 -4.92 16.41
N PHE A 289 11.72 -5.93 15.60
CA PHE A 289 13.01 -6.02 14.90
C PHE A 289 13.29 -4.75 14.09
N PHE A 290 12.36 -4.33 13.23
CA PHE A 290 12.64 -3.19 12.37
C PHE A 290 12.61 -1.86 13.13
N VAL A 291 11.74 -1.70 14.12
CA VAL A 291 11.72 -0.44 14.89
C VAL A 291 12.94 -0.30 15.79
N SER A 292 13.42 -1.38 16.41
CA SER A 292 14.63 -1.34 17.24
C SER A 292 15.86 -0.95 16.42
N ALA A 293 16.08 -1.60 15.27
CA ALA A 293 17.18 -1.25 14.39
C ALA A 293 17.06 0.20 13.88
N THR A 294 15.84 0.64 13.58
CA THR A 294 15.57 2.00 13.11
C THR A 294 15.84 3.05 14.20
N MET A 295 15.43 2.84 15.43
CA MET A 295 15.65 3.79 16.53
C MET A 295 17.16 3.89 16.85
N GLN A 296 17.90 2.78 16.84
CA GLN A 296 19.35 2.79 16.99
C GLN A 296 20.03 3.58 15.86
N ASP A 297 19.62 3.38 14.61
CA ASP A 297 20.18 4.11 13.45
C ASP A 297 19.83 5.60 13.49
N LEU A 298 18.63 5.94 13.92
CA LEU A 298 18.17 7.32 14.07
C LEU A 298 19.02 8.06 15.11
N ILE A 299 19.23 7.48 16.28
CA ILE A 299 20.10 8.04 17.33
C ILE A 299 21.52 8.21 16.79
N ARG A 300 22.12 7.18 16.16
CA ARG A 300 23.46 7.27 15.57
C ARG A 300 23.56 8.40 14.55
N ARG A 301 22.55 8.59 13.70
CA ARG A 301 22.53 9.69 12.72
C ARG A 301 22.47 11.05 13.38
N TYR A 302 21.65 11.22 14.41
CA TYR A 302 21.55 12.45 15.17
C TYR A 302 22.85 12.80 15.88
N GLN A 303 23.48 11.83 16.55
CA GLN A 303 24.73 12.01 17.28
C GLN A 303 25.96 12.32 16.41
N ARG A 304 25.86 12.20 15.08
CA ARG A 304 26.96 12.64 14.18
C ARG A 304 27.20 14.14 14.22
N THR A 305 26.19 14.92 14.53
CA THR A 305 26.22 16.39 14.55
C THR A 305 25.86 17.00 15.90
N HIS A 306 25.28 16.22 16.82
CA HIS A 306 24.78 16.68 18.11
C HIS A 306 25.29 15.79 19.24
N SER A 307 25.86 16.40 20.29
CA SER A 307 26.43 15.68 21.44
C SER A 307 25.40 15.43 22.57
N THR A 308 24.23 16.10 22.52
CA THR A 308 23.18 15.99 23.55
C THR A 308 21.80 15.85 22.89
N PHE A 309 20.83 15.33 23.62
CA PHE A 309 19.46 15.15 23.12
C PHE A 309 18.54 16.37 23.29
N GLY A 310 19.04 17.51 23.71
CA GLY A 310 18.24 18.72 23.97
C GLY A 310 17.49 19.26 22.74
N ARG A 311 18.03 19.03 21.54
CA ARG A 311 17.43 19.48 20.27
C ARG A 311 16.85 18.31 19.43
N PHE A 312 16.60 17.15 20.04
CA PHE A 312 16.29 15.95 19.31
C PHE A 312 14.97 16.10 18.51
N ALA A 313 13.90 16.58 19.14
CA ALA A 313 12.62 16.83 18.49
C ALA A 313 12.65 17.95 17.42
N GLU A 314 13.61 18.90 17.53
CA GLU A 314 13.79 19.92 16.51
C GLU A 314 14.38 19.38 15.21
N LYS A 315 15.09 18.24 15.28
CA LYS A 315 15.87 17.66 14.16
C LYS A 315 15.28 16.38 13.59
N VAL A 316 14.32 15.78 14.31
CA VAL A 316 13.76 14.47 13.99
C VAL A 316 12.24 14.52 14.01
N ALA A 317 11.60 14.00 12.98
CA ALA A 317 10.19 13.70 12.95
C ALA A 317 10.02 12.20 12.63
N VAL A 318 9.33 11.45 13.47
CA VAL A 318 9.05 10.02 13.28
C VAL A 318 7.58 9.85 12.94
N HIS A 319 7.29 9.24 11.79
CA HIS A 319 5.92 9.00 11.35
C HIS A 319 5.58 7.52 11.39
N LEU A 320 4.55 7.17 12.13
CA LEU A 320 4.03 5.81 12.27
C LEU A 320 2.94 5.56 11.23
N ASN A 321 3.25 4.72 10.24
CA ASN A 321 2.29 4.29 9.22
C ASN A 321 1.51 3.08 9.72
N ASP A 322 0.33 3.34 10.26
CA ASP A 322 -0.49 2.44 11.08
C ASP A 322 0.15 2.10 12.45
N THR A 323 -0.36 1.08 13.14
CA THR A 323 0.10 0.67 14.47
C THR A 323 1.32 -0.27 14.44
N HIS A 324 1.65 -0.83 13.32
CA HIS A 324 2.76 -1.79 13.18
C HIS A 324 4.11 -1.29 13.75
N PRO A 325 4.49 0.01 13.60
CA PRO A 325 5.73 0.52 14.16
C PRO A 325 5.60 1.13 15.56
N VAL A 326 4.50 1.00 16.27
CA VAL A 326 4.25 1.68 17.55
C VAL A 326 5.24 1.30 18.64
N LEU A 327 5.81 0.09 18.60
CA LEU A 327 6.90 -0.34 19.50
C LEU A 327 8.16 0.54 19.41
N ALA A 328 8.27 1.39 18.40
CA ALA A 328 9.32 2.43 18.32
C ALA A 328 9.26 3.40 19.50
N ILE A 329 8.08 3.63 20.07
CA ILE A 329 7.87 4.52 21.23
C ILE A 329 8.57 3.98 22.47
N PRO A 330 8.22 2.79 23.01
CA PRO A 330 8.90 2.24 24.17
C PRO A 330 10.35 1.87 23.90
N GLU A 331 10.72 1.53 22.63
CA GLU A 331 12.12 1.28 22.29
C GLU A 331 12.96 2.56 22.34
N LEU A 332 12.48 3.68 21.79
CA LEU A 332 13.19 4.94 21.91
C LEU A 332 13.28 5.42 23.35
N MET A 333 12.21 5.23 24.16
CA MET A 333 12.27 5.48 25.61
C MET A 333 13.40 4.67 26.26
N ARG A 334 13.42 3.34 26.03
CA ARG A 334 14.46 2.46 26.57
C ARG A 334 15.88 2.92 26.20
N LEU A 335 16.09 3.24 24.91
CA LEU A 335 17.40 3.70 24.45
C LEU A 335 17.80 5.03 25.12
N LEU A 336 16.88 5.97 25.26
CA LEU A 336 17.16 7.26 25.89
C LEU A 336 17.42 7.12 27.38
N ILE A 337 16.57 6.40 28.12
CA ILE A 337 16.67 6.33 29.59
C ILE A 337 17.71 5.30 30.08
N ASP A 338 17.73 4.09 29.50
CA ASP A 338 18.58 3.01 30.02
C ASP A 338 19.97 3.00 29.37
N VAL A 339 20.12 3.45 28.09
CA VAL A 339 21.41 3.44 27.38
C VAL A 339 22.08 4.79 27.41
N HIS A 340 21.32 5.87 27.21
CA HIS A 340 21.86 7.24 27.17
C HIS A 340 21.64 8.05 28.46
N HIS A 341 21.03 7.44 29.47
CA HIS A 341 20.79 8.02 30.80
C HIS A 341 20.09 9.40 30.78
N VAL A 342 19.17 9.57 29.80
CA VAL A 342 18.31 10.77 29.73
C VAL A 342 17.20 10.63 30.79
N PRO A 343 16.95 11.62 31.62
CA PRO A 343 15.85 11.57 32.59
C PRO A 343 14.49 11.31 31.89
N TRP A 344 13.64 10.51 32.53
CA TRP A 344 12.33 10.07 32.01
C TRP A 344 11.51 11.21 31.41
N ASP A 345 11.27 12.28 32.21
CA ASP A 345 10.43 13.42 31.79
C ASP A 345 10.98 14.11 30.54
N LYS A 346 12.32 14.22 30.41
CA LYS A 346 12.97 14.81 29.24
C LYS A 346 12.85 13.90 28.03
N ALA A 347 13.06 12.60 28.21
CA ALA A 347 12.92 11.62 27.13
C ALA A 347 11.47 11.58 26.61
N TRP A 348 10.50 11.49 27.52
CA TRP A 348 9.09 11.46 27.18
C TRP A 348 8.63 12.76 26.49
N GLY A 349 9.05 13.92 26.99
CA GLY A 349 8.75 15.20 26.36
C GLY A 349 9.31 15.35 24.93
N GLN A 350 10.48 14.76 24.63
CA GLN A 350 11.02 14.71 23.25
C GLN A 350 10.18 13.79 22.38
N ILE A 351 9.82 12.61 22.88
CA ILE A 351 9.01 11.62 22.12
C ILE A 351 7.67 12.22 21.71
N GLN A 352 6.94 12.83 22.62
CA GLN A 352 5.65 13.46 22.34
C GLN A 352 5.70 14.59 21.30
N GLN A 353 6.86 15.17 21.03
CA GLN A 353 7.07 16.20 20.02
C GLN A 353 7.59 15.62 18.68
N MET A 354 8.10 14.40 18.68
CA MET A 354 8.71 13.78 17.50
C MET A 354 7.75 12.88 16.75
N PHE A 355 6.89 12.14 17.45
CA PHE A 355 6.04 11.11 16.85
C PHE A 355 4.75 11.70 16.30
N SER A 356 4.29 11.09 15.20
CA SER A 356 2.99 11.31 14.59
C SER A 356 2.45 9.98 14.08
N TYR A 357 1.14 9.79 14.11
CA TYR A 357 0.49 8.53 13.79
C TYR A 357 -0.61 8.73 12.75
N THR A 358 -0.60 7.88 11.72
CA THR A 358 -1.71 7.77 10.76
C THR A 358 -2.49 6.49 11.04
N ASN A 359 -3.80 6.62 11.29
CA ASN A 359 -4.72 5.49 11.35
C ASN A 359 -5.26 5.16 9.96
N HIS A 360 -5.36 3.86 9.63
CA HIS A 360 -5.82 3.37 8.32
C HIS A 360 -7.06 2.49 8.40
N THR A 361 -7.68 2.30 9.58
CA THR A 361 -8.85 1.44 9.74
C THR A 361 -9.94 2.09 10.57
N LEU A 362 -11.20 1.80 10.20
CA LEU A 362 -12.40 2.18 10.97
C LEU A 362 -13.01 1.01 11.73
N MET A 363 -12.55 -0.21 11.50
CA MET A 363 -13.10 -1.41 12.14
C MET A 363 -12.42 -1.63 13.49
N PRO A 364 -13.13 -1.49 14.62
CA PRO A 364 -12.53 -1.63 15.97
C PRO A 364 -11.85 -2.98 16.20
N GLU A 365 -12.41 -4.05 15.62
CA GLU A 365 -11.85 -5.40 15.69
C GLU A 365 -10.53 -5.57 14.93
N ALA A 366 -10.23 -4.66 14.00
CA ALA A 366 -8.97 -4.66 13.26
C ALA A 366 -7.88 -3.80 13.92
N LEU A 367 -8.18 -3.10 15.04
CA LEU A 367 -7.18 -2.38 15.81
C LEU A 367 -6.25 -3.36 16.50
N GLU A 368 -4.96 -3.17 16.31
CA GLU A 368 -3.93 -4.09 16.79
C GLU A 368 -3.82 -4.09 18.31
N THR A 369 -3.76 -5.28 18.87
CA THR A 369 -3.53 -5.50 20.30
C THR A 369 -2.56 -6.66 20.50
N TRP A 370 -1.70 -6.57 21.54
CA TRP A 370 -0.76 -7.63 21.92
C TRP A 370 -1.00 -8.15 23.31
N ASP A 371 -0.95 -9.47 23.48
CA ASP A 371 -1.11 -10.10 24.78
C ASP A 371 0.01 -9.68 25.73
N VAL A 372 -0.37 -9.29 26.94
CA VAL A 372 0.59 -8.88 28.00
C VAL A 372 1.61 -10.00 28.28
N GLU A 373 1.19 -11.26 28.30
CA GLU A 373 2.08 -12.40 28.53
C GLU A 373 3.12 -12.57 27.41
N THR A 374 2.70 -12.39 26.16
CA THR A 374 3.60 -12.45 25.00
C THR A 374 4.62 -11.33 25.05
N LEU A 375 4.18 -10.10 25.37
CA LEU A 375 5.09 -8.96 25.53
C LEU A 375 6.02 -9.15 26.73
N ALA A 376 5.53 -9.64 27.89
CA ALA A 376 6.36 -9.90 29.08
C ALA A 376 7.47 -10.90 28.78
N ARG A 377 7.19 -11.92 27.97
CA ARG A 377 8.17 -12.94 27.61
C ARG A 377 9.19 -12.47 26.58
N LEU A 378 8.75 -11.71 25.58
CA LEU A 378 9.62 -11.29 24.47
C LEU A 378 10.30 -9.94 24.70
N LEU A 379 9.60 -8.99 25.33
CA LEU A 379 9.98 -7.60 25.45
C LEU A 379 9.69 -7.06 26.86
N PRO A 380 10.24 -7.70 27.93
CA PRO A 380 9.89 -7.39 29.32
C PRO A 380 10.12 -5.90 29.66
N ARG A 381 11.23 -5.31 29.20
CA ARG A 381 11.51 -3.89 29.49
C ARG A 381 10.54 -2.94 28.79
N HIS A 382 10.13 -3.27 27.56
CA HIS A 382 9.15 -2.44 26.82
C HIS A 382 7.78 -2.47 27.49
N LEU A 383 7.36 -3.62 28.00
CA LEU A 383 6.11 -3.74 28.75
C LEU A 383 6.13 -2.91 30.03
N GLU A 384 7.25 -2.91 30.79
CA GLU A 384 7.43 -2.05 31.98
C GLU A 384 7.28 -0.56 31.60
N ILE A 385 7.92 -0.14 30.49
CA ILE A 385 7.82 1.23 29.99
C ILE A 385 6.38 1.57 29.57
N ILE A 386 5.69 0.66 28.90
CA ILE A 386 4.27 0.85 28.52
C ILE A 386 3.38 1.01 29.75
N PHE A 387 3.60 0.20 30.79
CA PHE A 387 2.86 0.31 32.04
C PHE A 387 3.12 1.65 32.74
N GLU A 388 4.35 2.13 32.77
CA GLU A 388 4.68 3.43 33.34
C GLU A 388 4.05 4.58 32.55
N ILE A 389 4.11 4.53 31.20
CA ILE A 389 3.41 5.50 30.33
C ILE A 389 1.92 5.49 30.64
N ASN A 390 1.30 4.30 30.75
CA ASN A 390 -0.12 4.16 31.06
C ASN A 390 -0.45 4.76 32.43
N ALA A 391 0.33 4.45 33.46
CA ALA A 391 0.12 4.96 34.83
C ALA A 391 0.17 6.49 34.88
N GLN A 392 1.18 7.10 34.24
CA GLN A 392 1.32 8.56 34.20
C GLN A 392 0.20 9.21 33.39
N PHE A 393 -0.17 8.62 32.24
CA PHE A 393 -1.27 9.10 31.40
C PHE A 393 -2.60 9.06 32.16
N LEU A 394 -2.95 7.93 32.76
CA LEU A 394 -4.21 7.76 33.48
C LEU A 394 -4.27 8.68 34.71
N LYS A 395 -3.17 8.85 35.42
CA LYS A 395 -3.09 9.81 36.55
C LYS A 395 -3.38 11.23 36.06
N HIS A 396 -2.74 11.66 34.98
CA HIS A 396 -2.94 13.00 34.42
C HIS A 396 -4.41 13.24 34.00
N VAL A 397 -5.03 12.27 33.30
CA VAL A 397 -6.44 12.38 32.90
C VAL A 397 -7.37 12.34 34.11
N SER A 398 -7.10 11.47 35.09
CA SER A 398 -7.91 11.36 36.32
C SER A 398 -7.96 12.68 37.10
N GLU A 399 -6.83 13.38 37.19
CA GLU A 399 -6.73 14.70 37.84
C GLU A 399 -7.57 15.77 37.10
N GLN A 400 -7.69 15.67 35.79
CA GLN A 400 -8.46 16.60 34.94
C GLN A 400 -9.96 16.27 34.86
N SER A 401 -10.33 14.98 34.88
CA SER A 401 -11.70 14.49 34.69
C SER A 401 -12.51 14.27 35.96
N GLY A 402 -11.96 14.62 37.13
CA GLY A 402 -12.64 14.43 38.41
C GLY A 402 -12.78 12.96 38.82
N HIS A 403 -11.82 12.10 38.41
CA HIS A 403 -11.74 10.68 38.82
C HIS A 403 -12.86 9.80 38.23
N ASP A 404 -13.33 10.05 37.01
CA ASP A 404 -14.28 9.16 36.30
C ASP A 404 -13.62 7.78 36.00
N ALA A 405 -13.91 6.80 36.83
CA ALA A 405 -13.35 5.45 36.79
C ALA A 405 -13.72 4.70 35.51
N GLU A 406 -14.89 4.97 34.92
CA GLU A 406 -15.32 4.32 33.70
C GLU A 406 -14.58 4.88 32.47
N MET A 407 -14.42 6.19 32.40
CA MET A 407 -13.59 6.84 31.38
C MET A 407 -12.14 6.34 31.46
N ILE A 408 -11.54 6.34 32.65
CA ILE A 408 -10.18 5.84 32.88
C ILE A 408 -10.00 4.42 32.36
N ARG A 409 -10.95 3.54 32.58
CA ARG A 409 -10.91 2.17 32.07
C ARG A 409 -10.98 2.10 30.54
N ARG A 410 -11.83 2.92 29.91
CA ARG A 410 -11.97 2.94 28.44
C ARG A 410 -10.71 3.42 27.74
N ILE A 411 -10.00 4.40 28.30
CA ILE A 411 -8.81 4.99 27.69
C ILE A 411 -7.50 4.31 28.07
N SER A 412 -7.51 3.37 29.03
CA SER A 412 -6.32 2.63 29.46
C SER A 412 -5.62 1.98 28.24
N LEU A 413 -4.30 2.07 28.19
CA LEU A 413 -3.46 1.40 27.17
C LEU A 413 -3.53 -0.13 27.31
N VAL A 414 -3.97 -0.62 28.46
CA VAL A 414 -4.12 -2.05 28.76
C VAL A 414 -5.60 -2.37 28.92
N ASP A 415 -6.08 -3.29 28.08
CA ASP A 415 -7.38 -3.92 28.28
C ASP A 415 -7.25 -5.01 29.33
N GLU A 416 -8.03 -4.92 30.40
CA GLU A 416 -8.00 -5.89 31.50
C GLU A 416 -9.16 -6.89 31.46
N TYR A 417 -10.02 -6.84 30.45
CA TYR A 417 -11.10 -7.80 30.28
C TYR A 417 -10.58 -9.11 29.66
N GLY A 418 -10.86 -10.22 30.34
CA GLY A 418 -10.40 -11.53 29.86
C GLY A 418 -8.90 -11.64 29.86
N GLN A 419 -8.33 -11.96 28.71
CA GLN A 419 -6.88 -11.96 28.50
C GLN A 419 -6.38 -10.51 28.39
N ARG A 420 -5.47 -10.09 29.28
CA ARG A 420 -4.93 -8.74 29.29
C ARG A 420 -4.17 -8.44 28.00
N ARG A 421 -4.48 -7.30 27.38
CA ARG A 421 -3.91 -6.91 26.08
C ARG A 421 -3.48 -5.44 26.08
N VAL A 422 -2.35 -5.14 25.44
CA VAL A 422 -1.92 -3.78 25.15
C VAL A 422 -2.58 -3.30 23.86
N ARG A 423 -3.22 -2.12 23.92
CA ARG A 423 -3.91 -1.46 22.80
C ARG A 423 -2.93 -0.53 22.08
N MET A 424 -2.40 -0.97 20.91
CA MET A 424 -1.31 -0.28 20.23
C MET A 424 -1.72 1.10 19.71
N ALA A 425 -2.92 1.25 19.17
CA ALA A 425 -3.41 2.55 18.71
C ALA A 425 -3.49 3.59 19.84
N TYR A 426 -3.85 3.17 21.06
CA TYR A 426 -3.93 4.05 22.21
C TYR A 426 -2.53 4.54 22.63
N LEU A 427 -1.55 3.66 22.64
CA LEU A 427 -0.15 4.02 22.87
C LEU A 427 0.34 5.03 21.81
N ALA A 428 0.01 4.79 20.53
CA ALA A 428 0.34 5.71 19.44
C ALA A 428 -0.26 7.11 19.65
N ILE A 429 -1.54 7.19 20.03
CA ILE A 429 -2.24 8.47 20.27
C ILE A 429 -1.61 9.23 21.44
N VAL A 430 -1.34 8.54 22.56
CA VAL A 430 -0.78 9.18 23.77
C VAL A 430 0.62 9.72 23.51
N ALA A 431 1.42 9.08 22.69
CA ALA A 431 2.79 9.45 22.38
C ALA A 431 2.94 10.41 21.18
N SER A 432 1.89 10.62 20.39
CA SER A 432 1.99 11.41 19.13
C SER A 432 1.51 12.86 19.32
N GLN A 433 2.21 13.80 18.68
CA GLN A 433 1.80 15.21 18.61
C GLN A 433 0.59 15.39 17.68
N LYS A 434 0.49 14.56 16.61
CA LYS A 434 -0.61 14.57 15.65
C LYS A 434 -1.02 13.13 15.31
N VAL A 435 -2.33 12.96 15.13
CA VAL A 435 -2.99 11.74 14.70
C VAL A 435 -3.89 12.10 13.54
N ASN A 436 -3.67 11.51 12.37
CA ASN A 436 -4.50 11.83 11.23
C ASN A 436 -5.27 10.62 10.68
N GLY A 437 -6.48 10.93 10.19
CA GLY A 437 -7.20 10.07 9.27
C GLY A 437 -6.78 10.36 7.82
N VAL A 438 -7.29 9.55 6.88
CA VAL A 438 -6.81 9.49 5.49
C VAL A 438 -7.88 9.87 4.46
N SER A 439 -9.06 10.28 4.91
CA SER A 439 -10.13 10.97 4.18
C SER A 439 -10.97 11.79 5.15
N LYS A 440 -11.78 12.71 4.65
CA LYS A 440 -12.65 13.55 5.51
C LYS A 440 -13.60 12.70 6.35
N LEU A 441 -14.32 11.76 5.71
CA LEU A 441 -15.24 10.85 6.41
C LEU A 441 -14.50 10.01 7.45
N HIS A 442 -13.35 9.42 7.08
CA HIS A 442 -12.55 8.63 8.01
C HIS A 442 -12.17 9.42 9.25
N SER A 443 -11.69 10.64 9.09
CA SER A 443 -11.27 11.49 10.20
C SER A 443 -12.46 11.86 11.11
N GLN A 444 -13.65 12.08 10.54
CA GLN A 444 -14.88 12.32 11.31
C GLN A 444 -15.30 11.09 12.11
N LEU A 445 -15.38 9.91 11.47
CA LEU A 445 -15.76 8.66 12.14
C LEU A 445 -14.73 8.24 13.18
N MET A 446 -13.45 8.44 12.91
CA MET A 446 -12.35 8.16 13.84
C MET A 446 -12.52 8.95 15.15
N THR A 447 -12.85 10.23 15.07
CA THR A 447 -13.02 11.10 16.26
C THR A 447 -14.40 10.96 16.92
N ARG A 448 -15.44 10.59 16.16
CA ARG A 448 -16.79 10.39 16.70
C ARG A 448 -16.95 9.03 17.40
N ASP A 449 -16.37 8.00 16.84
CA ASP A 449 -16.67 6.61 17.23
C ASP A 449 -15.45 5.92 17.88
N ILE A 450 -14.36 5.69 17.14
CA ILE A 450 -13.27 4.81 17.58
C ILE A 450 -12.42 5.43 18.69
N PHE A 451 -12.07 6.70 18.55
CA PHE A 451 -11.21 7.44 19.46
C PHE A 451 -11.90 8.63 20.12
N ALA A 452 -13.22 8.55 20.30
CA ALA A 452 -14.04 9.65 20.82
C ALA A 452 -13.56 10.20 22.16
N ASP A 453 -13.16 9.32 23.10
CA ASP A 453 -12.64 9.73 24.39
C ASP A 453 -11.29 10.46 24.25
N PHE A 454 -10.39 9.98 23.38
CA PHE A 454 -9.11 10.65 23.10
C PHE A 454 -9.29 11.98 22.37
N ALA A 455 -10.25 12.07 21.45
CA ALA A 455 -10.56 13.32 20.75
C ALA A 455 -11.10 14.40 21.70
N ARG A 456 -11.77 14.01 22.79
CA ARG A 456 -12.17 14.95 23.86
C ARG A 456 -11.01 15.38 24.73
N ILE A 457 -10.06 14.47 25.02
CA ILE A 457 -8.86 14.76 25.85
C ILE A 457 -7.86 15.61 25.06
N TYR A 458 -7.65 15.31 23.78
CA TYR A 458 -6.63 15.91 22.93
C TYR A 458 -7.22 16.39 21.60
N PRO A 459 -8.18 17.34 21.58
CA PRO A 459 -8.86 17.73 20.34
C PRO A 459 -7.89 18.29 19.27
N GLU A 460 -6.81 18.94 19.69
CA GLU A 460 -5.80 19.53 18.79
C GLU A 460 -4.87 18.51 18.13
N ARG A 461 -4.85 17.27 18.60
CA ARG A 461 -4.01 16.21 17.99
C ARG A 461 -4.61 15.62 16.74
N PHE A 462 -5.94 15.55 16.67
CA PHE A 462 -6.64 14.92 15.57
C PHE A 462 -6.77 15.84 14.36
N THR A 463 -6.43 15.33 13.18
CA THR A 463 -6.52 16.07 11.92
C THR A 463 -6.84 15.14 10.76
N ASN A 464 -7.13 15.72 9.59
CA ASN A 464 -7.29 14.99 8.33
C ASN A 464 -6.18 15.35 7.36
N VAL A 465 -5.59 14.34 6.74
CA VAL A 465 -4.81 14.50 5.51
C VAL A 465 -5.28 13.44 4.53
N THR A 466 -6.08 13.85 3.57
CA THR A 466 -6.62 12.93 2.55
C THR A 466 -5.47 12.33 1.75
N ASN A 467 -5.52 11.01 1.54
CA ASN A 467 -4.53 10.30 0.75
C ASN A 467 -4.39 10.88 -0.66
N GLY A 468 -3.27 10.55 -1.29
CA GLY A 468 -2.97 10.88 -2.66
C GLY A 468 -2.13 9.82 -3.34
N ILE A 469 -1.96 9.98 -4.65
CA ILE A 469 -1.20 9.09 -5.52
C ILE A 469 -0.17 9.89 -6.31
N THR A 470 0.97 9.27 -6.66
CA THR A 470 1.96 9.92 -7.53
C THR A 470 1.48 9.92 -8.99
N PRO A 471 1.34 11.10 -9.62
CA PRO A 471 0.92 11.19 -11.02
C PRO A 471 1.99 10.64 -11.98
N ARG A 472 3.25 10.62 -11.57
CA ARG A 472 4.37 10.10 -12.38
C ARG A 472 4.18 8.64 -12.71
N ARG A 473 3.94 7.80 -11.71
CA ARG A 473 3.68 6.37 -11.95
C ARG A 473 2.29 6.13 -12.52
N TRP A 474 1.24 6.74 -11.92
CA TRP A 474 -0.13 6.32 -12.15
C TRP A 474 -0.81 6.97 -13.37
N LEU A 475 -0.18 7.97 -13.99
CA LEU A 475 -0.61 8.52 -15.28
C LEU A 475 0.55 8.57 -16.28
N ALA A 476 1.65 9.28 -15.98
CA ALA A 476 2.73 9.48 -16.93
C ALA A 476 3.38 8.14 -17.37
N GLN A 477 3.63 7.22 -16.46
CA GLN A 477 4.21 5.91 -16.74
C GLN A 477 3.16 4.89 -17.19
N ALA A 478 2.04 4.80 -16.46
CA ALA A 478 1.05 3.75 -16.69
C ALA A 478 0.27 3.93 -17.99
N SER A 479 0.01 5.16 -18.41
CA SER A 479 -0.80 5.51 -19.59
C SER A 479 -0.06 6.45 -20.55
N PRO A 480 0.96 5.98 -21.30
CA PRO A 480 1.72 6.84 -22.23
C PRO A 480 0.85 7.54 -23.26
N SER A 481 -0.15 6.86 -23.83
CA SER A 481 -1.04 7.44 -24.84
C SER A 481 -1.85 8.63 -24.31
N LEU A 482 -2.44 8.48 -23.12
CA LEU A 482 -3.20 9.58 -22.48
C LEU A 482 -2.26 10.68 -21.98
N SER A 483 -1.11 10.31 -21.40
CA SER A 483 -0.10 11.26 -20.95
C SER A 483 0.42 12.15 -22.10
N SER A 484 0.72 11.56 -23.27
CA SER A 484 1.17 12.29 -24.45
C SER A 484 0.09 13.27 -24.95
N LEU A 485 -1.15 12.81 -24.99
CA LEU A 485 -2.28 13.68 -25.37
C LEU A 485 -2.41 14.88 -24.43
N ILE A 486 -2.28 14.66 -23.12
CA ILE A 486 -2.33 15.73 -22.11
C ILE A 486 -1.15 16.68 -22.28
N ASP A 487 0.08 16.13 -22.47
CA ASP A 487 1.29 16.94 -22.68
C ASP A 487 1.17 17.85 -23.92
N GLU A 488 0.56 17.36 -25.00
CA GLU A 488 0.32 18.15 -26.23
C GLU A 488 -0.64 19.32 -25.98
N GLN A 489 -1.62 19.16 -25.10
CA GLN A 489 -2.66 20.16 -24.87
C GLN A 489 -2.29 21.19 -23.81
N ILE A 490 -1.71 20.76 -22.70
CA ILE A 490 -1.48 21.63 -21.53
C ILE A 490 -0.01 21.66 -21.05
N GLY A 491 0.90 20.95 -21.75
CA GLY A 491 2.30 20.82 -21.38
C GLY A 491 2.51 19.81 -20.24
N THR A 492 3.76 19.68 -19.78
CA THR A 492 4.17 18.62 -18.83
C THR A 492 4.11 19.02 -17.35
N HIS A 493 3.69 20.26 -17.05
CA HIS A 493 3.75 20.80 -15.67
C HIS A 493 2.84 20.03 -14.69
N TRP A 494 1.74 19.45 -15.17
CA TRP A 494 0.81 18.61 -14.39
C TRP A 494 1.51 17.45 -13.65
N ARG A 495 2.67 17.01 -14.12
CA ARG A 495 3.44 15.93 -13.47
C ARG A 495 4.01 16.35 -12.11
N ARG A 496 4.06 17.64 -11.79
CA ARG A 496 4.48 18.23 -10.51
C ARG A 496 3.35 18.98 -9.80
N ASP A 497 2.42 19.54 -10.57
CA ASP A 497 1.22 20.21 -10.06
C ASP A 497 0.00 19.59 -10.74
N LEU A 498 -0.62 18.63 -10.07
CA LEU A 498 -1.72 17.86 -10.64
C LEU A 498 -2.99 18.72 -10.83
N PHE A 499 -3.09 19.91 -10.18
CA PHE A 499 -4.20 20.86 -10.43
C PHE A 499 -4.20 21.43 -11.85
N GLU A 500 -3.08 21.41 -12.56
CA GLU A 500 -3.04 21.79 -13.98
C GLU A 500 -3.99 20.95 -14.86
N LEU A 501 -4.37 19.75 -14.43
CA LEU A 501 -5.34 18.92 -15.15
C LEU A 501 -6.74 19.57 -15.23
N GLU A 502 -7.08 20.52 -14.35
CA GLU A 502 -8.34 21.25 -14.43
C GLU A 502 -8.54 21.97 -15.77
N ARG A 503 -7.45 22.33 -16.46
CA ARG A 503 -7.48 22.94 -17.80
C ARG A 503 -8.11 22.04 -18.86
N LEU A 504 -8.14 20.73 -18.65
CA LEU A 504 -8.80 19.78 -19.56
C LEU A 504 -10.33 20.00 -19.63
N ARG A 505 -10.94 20.62 -18.61
CA ARG A 505 -12.37 20.96 -18.61
C ARG A 505 -12.76 21.86 -19.78
N GLU A 506 -11.88 22.77 -20.19
CA GLU A 506 -12.10 23.66 -21.34
C GLU A 506 -12.18 22.90 -22.67
N LEU A 507 -11.50 21.73 -22.74
CA LEU A 507 -11.40 20.90 -23.95
C LEU A 507 -12.52 19.85 -24.05
N ARG A 508 -13.33 19.64 -23.02
CA ARG A 508 -14.36 18.58 -22.99
C ARG A 508 -15.39 18.68 -24.13
N ASN A 509 -15.62 19.90 -24.66
CA ASN A 509 -16.56 20.14 -25.78
C ASN A 509 -15.85 20.12 -27.13
N ASP A 510 -14.52 20.10 -27.19
CA ASP A 510 -13.74 20.00 -28.43
C ASP A 510 -13.84 18.57 -28.97
N SER A 511 -14.46 18.42 -30.15
CA SER A 511 -14.68 17.10 -30.76
C SER A 511 -13.36 16.40 -31.09
N ALA A 512 -12.33 17.13 -31.51
CA ALA A 512 -11.03 16.53 -31.85
C ALA A 512 -10.33 15.98 -30.59
N PHE A 513 -10.38 16.73 -29.48
CA PHE A 513 -9.83 16.28 -28.20
C PHE A 513 -10.61 15.07 -27.65
N VAL A 514 -11.95 15.12 -27.69
CA VAL A 514 -12.81 14.01 -27.23
C VAL A 514 -12.53 12.73 -28.00
N ASP A 515 -12.36 12.81 -29.34
CA ASP A 515 -12.04 11.67 -30.19
C ASP A 515 -10.62 11.13 -29.92
N ALA A 516 -9.63 12.01 -29.72
CA ALA A 516 -8.26 11.64 -29.36
C ALA A 516 -8.19 10.99 -27.96
N PHE A 517 -8.96 11.50 -26.99
CA PHE A 517 -9.06 10.92 -25.66
C PHE A 517 -9.64 9.51 -25.70
N ARG A 518 -10.74 9.31 -26.48
CA ARG A 518 -11.35 7.99 -26.68
C ARG A 518 -10.38 7.00 -27.32
N GLU A 519 -9.59 7.48 -28.31
CA GLU A 519 -8.58 6.63 -28.97
C GLU A 519 -7.44 6.26 -27.98
N ALA A 520 -6.96 7.19 -27.17
CA ALA A 520 -5.97 6.89 -26.13
C ALA A 520 -6.46 5.82 -25.14
N LYS A 521 -7.73 5.90 -24.72
CA LYS A 521 -8.37 4.87 -23.90
C LYS A 521 -8.46 3.53 -24.65
N ARG A 522 -8.85 3.53 -25.90
CA ARG A 522 -8.93 2.32 -26.74
C ARG A 522 -7.58 1.62 -26.86
N GLN A 523 -6.50 2.37 -27.03
CA GLN A 523 -5.13 1.80 -27.05
C GLN A 523 -4.75 1.12 -25.74
N ASN A 524 -5.10 1.71 -24.58
CA ASN A 524 -4.88 1.07 -23.29
C ASN A 524 -5.69 -0.23 -23.14
N LYS A 525 -6.94 -0.26 -23.63
CA LYS A 525 -7.76 -1.48 -23.65
C LYS A 525 -7.18 -2.56 -24.53
N LEU A 526 -6.66 -2.21 -25.71
CA LEU A 526 -5.95 -3.14 -26.60
C LEU A 526 -4.70 -3.72 -25.95
N ARG A 527 -3.90 -2.87 -25.28
CA ARG A 527 -2.69 -3.30 -24.57
C ARG A 527 -3.04 -4.32 -23.47
N LEU A 528 -4.09 -4.06 -22.68
CA LEU A 528 -4.56 -4.98 -21.66
C LEU A 528 -5.12 -6.27 -22.28
N ALA A 529 -5.95 -6.18 -23.32
CA ALA A 529 -6.55 -7.33 -23.98
C ALA A 529 -5.45 -8.25 -24.56
N HIS A 530 -4.42 -7.70 -25.19
CA HIS A 530 -3.27 -8.45 -25.67
C HIS A 530 -2.53 -9.18 -24.54
N HIS A 531 -2.24 -8.49 -23.44
CA HIS A 531 -1.60 -9.08 -22.27
C HIS A 531 -2.43 -10.23 -21.68
N LEU A 532 -3.73 -10.03 -21.50
CA LEU A 532 -4.61 -11.03 -20.89
C LEU A 532 -4.86 -12.24 -21.82
N ALA A 533 -4.91 -12.05 -23.14
CA ALA A 533 -5.09 -13.15 -24.09
C ALA A 533 -4.00 -14.23 -23.94
N HIS A 534 -2.76 -13.81 -23.68
CA HIS A 534 -1.64 -14.74 -23.42
C HIS A 534 -1.78 -15.50 -22.09
N HIS A 535 -2.39 -14.90 -21.07
CA HIS A 535 -2.45 -15.45 -19.71
C HIS A 535 -3.75 -16.20 -19.41
N THR A 536 -4.89 -15.73 -19.95
CA THR A 536 -6.22 -16.27 -19.64
C THR A 536 -6.84 -17.09 -20.76
N LYS A 537 -6.31 -17.00 -21.99
CA LYS A 537 -6.87 -17.58 -23.21
C LYS A 537 -8.29 -17.06 -23.55
N ILE A 538 -8.71 -15.95 -22.96
CA ILE A 538 -10.00 -15.31 -23.21
C ILE A 538 -9.75 -14.10 -24.11
N SER A 539 -10.52 -14.02 -25.22
CA SER A 539 -10.51 -12.86 -26.11
C SER A 539 -11.53 -11.83 -25.64
N PHE A 540 -11.16 -10.56 -25.69
CA PHE A 540 -12.00 -9.44 -25.29
C PHE A 540 -12.21 -8.47 -26.44
N ASP A 541 -13.45 -7.98 -26.60
CA ASP A 541 -13.71 -6.84 -27.49
C ASP A 541 -13.28 -5.54 -26.78
N PRO A 542 -12.33 -4.78 -27.34
CA PRO A 542 -11.89 -3.52 -26.75
C PRO A 542 -12.98 -2.43 -26.77
N ASN A 543 -14.08 -2.63 -27.52
CA ASN A 543 -15.23 -1.72 -27.52
C ASN A 543 -16.25 -2.04 -26.41
N ALA A 544 -16.18 -3.22 -25.78
CA ALA A 544 -17.01 -3.54 -24.62
C ALA A 544 -16.69 -2.61 -23.44
N LEU A 545 -17.63 -2.41 -22.53
CA LEU A 545 -17.40 -1.72 -21.27
C LEU A 545 -16.49 -2.55 -20.38
N PHE A 546 -15.32 -2.01 -20.01
CA PHE A 546 -14.39 -2.64 -19.07
C PHE A 546 -14.71 -2.20 -17.65
N ASP A 547 -15.35 -3.12 -16.92
CA ASP A 547 -15.87 -2.95 -15.55
C ASP A 547 -14.92 -3.64 -14.56
N LEU A 548 -14.25 -2.87 -13.71
CA LEU A 548 -13.09 -3.34 -12.96
C LEU A 548 -13.27 -3.22 -11.44
N GLN A 549 -13.11 -4.34 -10.74
CA GLN A 549 -12.97 -4.40 -9.28
C GLN A 549 -11.60 -4.99 -8.92
N VAL A 550 -10.59 -4.14 -8.90
CA VAL A 550 -9.17 -4.52 -8.74
C VAL A 550 -8.64 -4.02 -7.40
N LYS A 551 -8.75 -4.85 -6.40
CA LYS A 551 -8.39 -4.58 -5.00
C LYS A 551 -8.30 -5.88 -4.21
N ARG A 552 -7.65 -5.84 -3.03
CA ARG A 552 -7.61 -6.96 -2.08
C ARG A 552 -9.00 -7.59 -1.92
N ILE A 553 -9.07 -8.91 -1.91
CA ILE A 553 -10.36 -9.62 -1.70
C ILE A 553 -10.68 -9.62 -0.21
N HIS A 554 -11.82 -9.03 0.13
CA HIS A 554 -12.30 -8.92 1.50
C HIS A 554 -13.81 -8.68 1.49
N GLU A 555 -14.53 -9.22 2.47
CA GLU A 555 -16.00 -9.12 2.54
C GLU A 555 -16.48 -7.67 2.58
N TYR A 556 -15.80 -6.76 3.31
CA TYR A 556 -16.21 -5.35 3.37
C TYR A 556 -16.09 -4.60 2.04
N LYS A 557 -15.20 -5.06 1.12
CA LYS A 557 -15.05 -4.50 -0.23
C LYS A 557 -16.13 -4.99 -1.19
N ARG A 558 -16.91 -5.94 -0.76
CA ARG A 558 -18.15 -6.46 -1.36
C ARG A 558 -18.00 -6.96 -2.79
N GLN A 559 -16.92 -7.71 -3.10
CA GLN A 559 -16.84 -8.43 -4.37
C GLN A 559 -18.07 -9.33 -4.57
N LEU A 560 -18.67 -9.86 -3.48
CA LEU A 560 -19.91 -10.62 -3.55
C LEU A 560 -21.08 -9.82 -4.14
N LEU A 561 -21.20 -8.52 -3.84
CA LEU A 561 -22.25 -7.66 -4.42
C LEU A 561 -22.11 -7.60 -5.95
N ASN A 562 -20.89 -7.43 -6.44
CA ASN A 562 -20.62 -7.41 -7.88
C ASN A 562 -20.86 -8.81 -8.51
N VAL A 563 -20.42 -9.89 -7.88
CA VAL A 563 -20.67 -11.27 -8.38
C VAL A 563 -22.16 -11.57 -8.48
N LEU A 564 -22.96 -11.16 -7.48
CA LEU A 564 -24.43 -11.33 -7.52
C LEU A 564 -25.04 -10.56 -8.69
N HIS A 565 -24.60 -9.34 -8.94
CA HIS A 565 -25.03 -8.57 -10.12
C HIS A 565 -24.63 -9.26 -11.44
N VAL A 566 -23.40 -9.80 -11.53
CA VAL A 566 -22.95 -10.58 -12.69
C VAL A 566 -23.88 -11.77 -12.94
N ILE A 567 -24.26 -12.52 -11.90
CA ILE A 567 -25.15 -13.66 -12.00
C ILE A 567 -26.56 -13.23 -12.44
N VAL A 568 -27.09 -12.15 -11.87
CA VAL A 568 -28.40 -11.60 -12.29
C VAL A 568 -28.34 -11.17 -13.76
N ARG A 569 -27.30 -10.45 -14.19
CA ARG A 569 -27.12 -10.05 -15.59
C ARG A 569 -27.00 -11.26 -16.52
N TYR A 570 -26.27 -12.29 -16.11
CA TYR A 570 -26.20 -13.57 -16.83
C TYR A 570 -27.59 -14.18 -17.05
N ASN A 571 -28.42 -14.26 -15.99
CA ASN A 571 -29.77 -14.78 -16.05
C ASN A 571 -30.67 -13.92 -16.96
N GLN A 572 -30.56 -12.59 -16.88
CA GLN A 572 -31.33 -11.66 -17.71
C GLN A 572 -30.97 -11.79 -19.21
N ILE A 573 -29.69 -11.94 -19.56
CA ILE A 573 -29.26 -12.15 -20.94
C ILE A 573 -29.79 -13.50 -21.47
N ARG A 574 -29.74 -14.56 -20.67
CA ARG A 574 -30.28 -15.87 -21.07
C ARG A 574 -31.79 -15.83 -21.29
N ALA A 575 -32.53 -15.06 -20.49
CA ALA A 575 -33.98 -14.90 -20.64
C ALA A 575 -34.33 -14.07 -21.88
N ASN A 576 -33.49 -13.12 -22.29
CA ASN A 576 -33.74 -12.20 -23.39
C ASN A 576 -32.47 -11.94 -24.21
N PRO A 577 -31.95 -12.96 -24.92
CA PRO A 577 -30.66 -12.84 -25.64
C PRO A 577 -30.73 -11.87 -26.83
N GLU A 578 -31.90 -11.59 -27.38
CA GLU A 578 -32.11 -10.67 -28.50
C GLU A 578 -32.21 -9.20 -28.11
N ARG A 579 -32.25 -8.91 -26.81
CA ARG A 579 -32.22 -7.53 -26.34
C ARG A 579 -30.88 -6.89 -26.71
N ASP A 580 -30.86 -5.61 -27.04
CA ASP A 580 -29.65 -4.83 -27.22
C ASP A 580 -28.93 -4.63 -25.87
N TRP A 581 -28.01 -5.52 -25.57
CA TRP A 581 -27.19 -5.49 -24.37
C TRP A 581 -25.91 -4.68 -24.63
N VAL A 582 -25.52 -3.86 -23.67
CA VAL A 582 -24.16 -3.26 -23.67
C VAL A 582 -23.15 -4.38 -23.40
N PRO A 583 -22.24 -4.68 -24.36
CA PRO A 583 -21.18 -5.66 -24.11
C PRO A 583 -20.31 -5.24 -22.94
N ARG A 584 -20.03 -6.16 -22.01
CA ARG A 584 -19.32 -5.88 -20.78
C ARG A 584 -18.27 -6.95 -20.47
N VAL A 585 -17.10 -6.50 -20.03
CA VAL A 585 -16.03 -7.36 -19.50
C VAL A 585 -15.84 -7.00 -18.03
N VAL A 586 -16.29 -7.86 -17.13
CA VAL A 586 -16.14 -7.68 -15.68
C VAL A 586 -14.84 -8.34 -15.25
N MET A 587 -13.93 -7.53 -14.71
CA MET A 587 -12.61 -7.99 -14.27
C MET A 587 -12.46 -7.87 -12.78
N PHE A 588 -12.15 -9.00 -12.15
CA PHE A 588 -11.74 -9.05 -10.75
C PHE A 588 -10.23 -9.28 -10.66
N ALA A 589 -9.58 -8.65 -9.73
CA ALA A 589 -8.18 -8.92 -9.39
C ALA A 589 -7.91 -8.57 -7.94
N GLY A 590 -7.05 -9.33 -7.30
CA GLY A 590 -6.64 -9.10 -5.91
C GLY A 590 -6.27 -10.37 -5.19
N LYS A 591 -5.45 -10.22 -4.15
CA LYS A 591 -5.03 -11.34 -3.29
C LYS A 591 -5.94 -11.41 -2.07
N ALA A 592 -6.28 -12.64 -1.64
CA ALA A 592 -6.88 -12.89 -0.33
C ALA A 592 -5.76 -13.15 0.68
N ALA A 593 -5.92 -12.73 1.93
CA ALA A 593 -5.00 -13.13 3.01
C ALA A 593 -5.00 -14.66 3.15
N SER A 594 -3.84 -15.24 3.44
CA SER A 594 -3.64 -16.71 3.40
C SER A 594 -4.59 -17.48 4.31
N ALA A 595 -4.87 -16.94 5.50
CA ALA A 595 -5.80 -17.53 6.48
C ALA A 595 -7.28 -17.17 6.23
N TYR A 596 -7.59 -16.25 5.30
CA TYR A 596 -8.94 -15.74 5.12
C TYR A 596 -9.78 -16.64 4.22
N ARG A 597 -10.37 -17.69 4.80
CA ARG A 597 -11.13 -18.72 4.09
C ARG A 597 -12.28 -18.14 3.23
N MET A 598 -13.11 -17.23 3.78
CA MET A 598 -14.24 -16.65 3.03
C MET A 598 -13.77 -15.89 1.78
N ALA A 599 -12.69 -15.11 1.89
CA ALA A 599 -12.13 -14.40 0.74
C ALA A 599 -11.61 -15.36 -0.35
N LYS A 600 -11.01 -16.50 0.04
CA LYS A 600 -10.62 -17.56 -0.91
C LYS A 600 -11.82 -18.23 -1.57
N THR A 601 -12.90 -18.45 -0.80
CA THR A 601 -14.17 -18.99 -1.32
C THR A 601 -14.81 -18.03 -2.33
N ILE A 602 -14.71 -16.71 -2.11
CA ILE A 602 -15.16 -15.68 -3.06
C ILE A 602 -14.37 -15.76 -4.37
N ILE A 603 -13.04 -15.92 -4.30
CA ILE A 603 -12.20 -16.10 -5.51
C ILE A 603 -12.66 -17.33 -6.28
N LYS A 604 -12.92 -18.44 -5.59
CA LYS A 604 -13.42 -19.67 -6.21
C LYS A 604 -14.77 -19.46 -6.87
N LEU A 605 -15.70 -18.76 -6.22
CA LEU A 605 -17.01 -18.44 -6.81
C LEU A 605 -16.87 -17.60 -8.08
N ILE A 606 -16.00 -16.59 -8.07
CA ILE A 606 -15.71 -15.77 -9.27
C ILE A 606 -15.20 -16.66 -10.39
N GLY A 607 -14.30 -17.61 -10.11
CA GLY A 607 -13.76 -18.56 -11.09
C GLY A 607 -14.83 -19.46 -11.68
N ASP A 608 -15.69 -20.04 -10.84
CA ASP A 608 -16.75 -20.96 -11.27
C ASP A 608 -17.86 -20.21 -12.06
N VAL A 609 -18.19 -18.97 -11.67
CA VAL A 609 -19.10 -18.09 -12.42
C VAL A 609 -18.47 -17.71 -13.77
N SER A 610 -17.18 -17.35 -13.79
CA SER A 610 -16.43 -17.03 -15.02
C SER A 610 -16.48 -18.18 -16.01
N GLU A 611 -16.19 -19.40 -15.57
CA GLU A 611 -16.22 -20.59 -16.41
C GLU A 611 -17.61 -20.80 -17.04
N LYS A 612 -18.68 -20.67 -16.22
CA LYS A 612 -20.05 -20.86 -16.69
C LYS A 612 -20.49 -19.78 -17.69
N VAL A 613 -20.20 -18.52 -17.39
CA VAL A 613 -20.61 -17.35 -18.20
C VAL A 613 -19.88 -17.35 -19.55
N ASN A 614 -18.54 -17.54 -19.53
CA ASN A 614 -17.72 -17.38 -20.71
C ASN A 614 -17.90 -18.50 -21.75
N HIS A 615 -18.39 -19.67 -21.32
CA HIS A 615 -18.63 -20.82 -22.19
C HIS A 615 -20.11 -21.03 -22.57
N ASP A 616 -21.01 -20.16 -22.09
CA ASP A 616 -22.43 -20.24 -22.48
C ASP A 616 -22.64 -19.58 -23.86
N PRO A 617 -23.05 -20.35 -24.89
CA PRO A 617 -23.26 -19.80 -26.24
C PRO A 617 -24.33 -18.72 -26.32
N LEU A 618 -25.34 -18.74 -25.41
CA LEU A 618 -26.37 -17.71 -25.36
C LEU A 618 -25.84 -16.38 -24.88
N ILE A 619 -24.73 -16.38 -24.16
CA ILE A 619 -24.09 -15.15 -23.68
C ILE A 619 -23.22 -14.51 -24.75
N GLY A 620 -22.40 -15.30 -25.44
CA GLY A 620 -21.47 -14.82 -26.46
C GLY A 620 -20.53 -13.73 -25.90
N ASP A 621 -20.45 -12.61 -26.62
CA ASP A 621 -19.62 -11.46 -26.21
C ASP A 621 -20.37 -10.39 -25.40
N ARG A 622 -21.64 -10.63 -25.06
CA ARG A 622 -22.46 -9.69 -24.27
C ARG A 622 -21.97 -9.55 -22.83
N LEU A 623 -21.36 -10.60 -22.30
CA LEU A 623 -20.77 -10.62 -20.96
C LEU A 623 -19.60 -11.56 -20.91
N LYS A 624 -18.45 -11.03 -20.45
CA LYS A 624 -17.26 -11.81 -20.09
C LYS A 624 -16.88 -11.53 -18.65
N VAL A 625 -16.41 -12.56 -17.95
CA VAL A 625 -15.97 -12.45 -16.55
C VAL A 625 -14.55 -12.99 -16.46
N VAL A 626 -13.67 -12.25 -15.80
CA VAL A 626 -12.26 -12.62 -15.69
C VAL A 626 -11.74 -12.36 -14.30
N PHE A 627 -11.02 -13.31 -13.73
CA PHE A 627 -10.16 -13.09 -12.57
C PHE A 627 -8.71 -12.98 -13.05
N VAL A 628 -8.09 -11.82 -12.85
CA VAL A 628 -6.68 -11.58 -13.22
C VAL A 628 -5.80 -11.98 -12.03
N PRO A 629 -4.96 -13.01 -12.18
CA PRO A 629 -4.14 -13.52 -11.08
C PRO A 629 -2.97 -12.60 -10.75
N ASN A 630 -2.45 -12.77 -9.55
CA ASN A 630 -1.22 -12.14 -9.06
C ASN A 630 -1.18 -10.61 -9.20
N TYR A 631 -2.30 -9.94 -8.89
CA TYR A 631 -2.39 -8.49 -8.91
C TYR A 631 -1.26 -7.84 -8.09
N GLY A 632 -0.49 -7.00 -8.73
CA GLY A 632 0.64 -6.25 -8.20
C GLY A 632 0.76 -4.91 -8.91
N VAL A 633 1.85 -4.18 -8.69
CA VAL A 633 2.02 -2.82 -9.26
C VAL A 633 2.11 -2.87 -10.79
N SER A 634 2.92 -3.76 -11.36
CA SER A 634 3.10 -3.90 -12.81
C SER A 634 1.80 -4.28 -13.52
N VAL A 635 1.02 -5.19 -12.95
CA VAL A 635 -0.31 -5.58 -13.47
C VAL A 635 -1.29 -4.41 -13.34
N ALA A 636 -1.26 -3.67 -12.24
CA ALA A 636 -2.10 -2.49 -12.03
C ALA A 636 -1.84 -1.39 -13.06
N GLU A 637 -0.58 -1.18 -13.46
CA GLU A 637 -0.18 -0.22 -14.51
C GLU A 637 -0.75 -0.54 -15.89
N LEU A 638 -1.13 -1.80 -16.13
CA LEU A 638 -1.82 -2.23 -17.35
C LEU A 638 -3.35 -2.14 -17.21
N ILE A 639 -3.88 -2.60 -16.09
CA ILE A 639 -5.33 -2.69 -15.86
C ILE A 639 -5.97 -1.32 -15.70
N ILE A 640 -5.39 -0.46 -14.86
CA ILE A 640 -5.99 0.83 -14.46
C ILE A 640 -6.24 1.74 -15.66
N PRO A 641 -5.31 1.96 -16.60
CA PRO A 641 -5.55 2.82 -17.77
C PRO A 641 -6.65 2.29 -18.73
N ALA A 642 -6.88 0.99 -18.72
CA ALA A 642 -7.88 0.35 -19.59
C ALA A 642 -9.31 0.39 -19.03
N ALA A 643 -9.49 0.78 -17.76
CA ALA A 643 -10.80 0.78 -17.11
C ALA A 643 -11.75 1.82 -17.72
N ASP A 644 -12.99 1.44 -17.96
CA ASP A 644 -14.09 2.37 -18.21
C ASP A 644 -14.88 2.64 -16.92
N LEU A 645 -15.16 1.59 -16.13
CA LEU A 645 -15.91 1.65 -14.87
C LEU A 645 -15.03 1.14 -13.72
N SER A 646 -15.07 1.86 -12.62
CA SER A 646 -14.31 1.61 -11.38
C SER A 646 -15.27 1.23 -10.26
N GLU A 647 -15.22 -0.02 -9.81
CA GLU A 647 -16.06 -0.55 -8.73
C GLU A 647 -15.48 -0.19 -7.34
N GLN A 648 -16.09 0.81 -6.68
CA GLN A 648 -15.71 1.31 -5.36
C GLN A 648 -16.86 1.15 -4.37
N ILE A 649 -17.28 -0.10 -4.19
CA ILE A 649 -18.57 -0.51 -3.63
C ILE A 649 -18.47 -1.07 -2.21
N SER A 650 -17.48 -0.66 -1.41
CA SER A 650 -17.39 -1.02 0.01
C SER A 650 -18.66 -0.64 0.77
N MET A 651 -18.97 -1.33 1.86
CA MET A 651 -20.01 -0.87 2.77
C MET A 651 -19.62 0.50 3.36
N ALA A 652 -20.51 1.47 3.32
CA ALA A 652 -20.19 2.81 3.82
C ALA A 652 -19.74 2.78 5.29
N GLY A 653 -18.68 3.53 5.58
CA GLY A 653 -18.03 3.56 6.89
C GLY A 653 -16.98 2.47 7.12
N THR A 654 -16.53 1.74 6.07
CA THR A 654 -15.52 0.68 6.21
C THR A 654 -14.22 0.94 5.46
N GLU A 655 -14.26 1.55 4.28
CA GLU A 655 -13.05 1.93 3.54
C GLU A 655 -12.55 3.29 4.02
N ALA A 656 -11.43 3.33 4.71
CA ALA A 656 -10.89 4.57 5.29
C ALA A 656 -10.65 5.66 4.21
N SER A 657 -10.12 5.31 3.08
CA SER A 657 -9.90 6.22 1.93
C SER A 657 -10.07 5.49 0.61
N GLY A 658 -9.31 4.41 0.39
CA GLY A 658 -8.99 3.91 -0.92
C GLY A 658 -7.97 4.81 -1.65
N THR A 659 -7.21 4.20 -2.55
CA THR A 659 -6.36 4.91 -3.53
C THR A 659 -6.53 4.34 -4.94
N GLY A 660 -7.17 3.18 -5.07
CA GLY A 660 -7.58 2.62 -6.35
C GLY A 660 -8.58 3.51 -7.08
N ASN A 661 -9.55 4.06 -6.33
CA ASN A 661 -10.52 5.03 -6.82
C ASN A 661 -9.84 6.25 -7.47
N MET A 662 -8.82 6.83 -6.83
CA MET A 662 -8.06 7.97 -7.35
C MET A 662 -7.30 7.62 -8.64
N LYS A 663 -6.64 6.45 -8.68
CA LYS A 663 -5.86 5.97 -9.84
C LYS A 663 -6.75 5.73 -11.05
N LEU A 664 -7.89 5.09 -10.83
CA LEU A 664 -8.86 4.77 -11.89
C LEU A 664 -9.48 6.05 -12.45
N ALA A 665 -9.93 6.98 -11.59
CA ALA A 665 -10.46 8.27 -12.00
C ALA A 665 -9.41 9.12 -12.74
N LEU A 666 -8.14 9.14 -12.27
CA LEU A 666 -7.02 9.83 -12.94
C LEU A 666 -6.77 9.30 -14.36
N ASN A 667 -7.16 8.07 -14.64
CA ASN A 667 -7.07 7.43 -15.96
C ASN A 667 -8.39 7.45 -16.74
N GLY A 668 -9.38 8.25 -16.30
CA GLY A 668 -10.63 8.45 -17.00
C GLY A 668 -11.66 7.34 -16.85
N ALA A 669 -11.56 6.52 -15.82
CA ALA A 669 -12.63 5.59 -15.45
C ALA A 669 -13.70 6.33 -14.63
N LEU A 670 -14.99 6.10 -14.93
CA LEU A 670 -16.08 6.58 -14.11
C LEU A 670 -16.24 5.66 -12.89
N THR A 671 -16.45 6.22 -11.72
CA THR A 671 -16.64 5.44 -10.51
C THR A 671 -18.11 5.09 -10.32
N ILE A 672 -18.40 3.81 -10.05
CA ILE A 672 -19.62 3.38 -9.37
C ILE A 672 -19.24 3.03 -7.93
N GLY A 673 -19.91 3.65 -6.96
CA GLY A 673 -19.49 3.51 -5.56
C GLY A 673 -20.50 3.99 -4.55
N THR A 674 -20.18 3.71 -3.30
CA THR A 674 -20.90 4.19 -2.13
C THR A 674 -20.30 5.50 -1.60
N MET A 675 -21.04 6.21 -0.76
CA MET A 675 -20.53 7.38 -0.03
C MET A 675 -19.61 6.94 1.11
N ASP A 676 -18.43 6.42 0.74
CA ASP A 676 -17.43 5.86 1.64
C ASP A 676 -16.02 6.35 1.27
N GLY A 677 -15.16 6.49 2.27
CA GLY A 677 -13.76 6.90 2.08
C GLY A 677 -13.60 8.14 1.21
N ALA A 678 -12.64 8.11 0.30
CA ALA A 678 -12.37 9.22 -0.62
C ALA A 678 -13.36 9.31 -1.81
N ASN A 679 -14.31 8.36 -1.96
CA ASN A 679 -15.35 8.48 -2.99
C ASN A 679 -16.17 9.77 -2.84
N ILE A 680 -16.38 10.21 -1.59
CA ILE A 680 -17.10 11.45 -1.28
C ILE A 680 -16.35 12.64 -1.88
N GLU A 681 -15.05 12.74 -1.59
CA GLU A 681 -14.21 13.84 -2.07
C GLU A 681 -14.00 13.77 -3.60
N ILE A 682 -14.00 12.57 -4.19
CA ILE A 682 -14.00 12.40 -5.65
C ILE A 682 -15.32 12.89 -6.24
N CYS A 683 -16.46 12.56 -5.65
CA CYS A 683 -17.77 13.04 -6.07
C CYS A 683 -17.85 14.58 -6.05
N ASP A 684 -17.32 15.20 -4.98
CA ASP A 684 -17.23 16.67 -4.89
C ASP A 684 -16.35 17.27 -5.99
N ALA A 685 -15.26 16.60 -6.36
CA ALA A 685 -14.29 17.10 -7.33
C ALA A 685 -14.75 16.98 -8.79
N VAL A 686 -15.45 15.90 -9.12
CA VAL A 686 -15.85 15.58 -10.51
C VAL A 686 -17.29 16.02 -10.82
N GLY A 687 -18.12 16.30 -9.81
CA GLY A 687 -19.55 16.54 -9.93
C GLY A 687 -20.37 15.25 -9.91
N ARG A 688 -21.56 15.35 -9.26
CA ARG A 688 -22.47 14.21 -9.03
C ARG A 688 -22.93 13.53 -10.33
N GLU A 689 -22.98 14.26 -11.42
CA GLU A 689 -23.37 13.79 -12.75
C GLU A 689 -22.29 12.96 -13.44
N ASN A 690 -21.06 12.96 -12.95
CA ASN A 690 -19.92 12.25 -13.55
C ASN A 690 -19.46 11.03 -12.74
N ILE A 691 -20.31 10.59 -11.80
CA ILE A 691 -20.06 9.46 -10.89
C ILE A 691 -21.41 8.76 -10.59
N PHE A 692 -21.40 7.45 -10.40
CA PHE A 692 -22.61 6.68 -10.06
C PHE A 692 -22.56 6.32 -8.57
N ILE A 693 -23.36 7.02 -7.75
CA ILE A 693 -23.43 6.77 -6.31
C ILE A 693 -24.71 6.01 -5.98
N PHE A 694 -24.58 4.97 -5.13
CA PHE A 694 -25.69 4.14 -4.69
C PHE A 694 -25.53 3.72 -3.22
N GLY A 695 -26.56 3.09 -2.67
CA GLY A 695 -26.55 2.40 -1.38
C GLY A 695 -26.63 3.33 -0.17
N HIS A 696 -26.62 2.70 1.01
CA HIS A 696 -26.77 3.38 2.29
C HIS A 696 -25.47 4.14 2.67
N THR A 697 -25.63 5.27 3.33
CA THR A 697 -24.55 6.00 4.02
C THR A 697 -24.17 5.29 5.32
N ALA A 698 -23.06 5.68 5.96
CA ALA A 698 -22.62 5.09 7.23
C ALA A 698 -23.70 5.22 8.33
N ASP A 699 -24.32 6.38 8.46
CA ASP A 699 -25.36 6.63 9.47
C ASP A 699 -26.66 5.84 9.16
N GLU A 700 -26.98 5.64 7.89
CA GLU A 700 -28.12 4.80 7.48
C GLU A 700 -27.85 3.32 7.74
N VAL A 701 -26.61 2.84 7.56
CA VAL A 701 -26.22 1.48 7.94
C VAL A 701 -26.40 1.25 9.45
N ASP A 702 -25.96 2.20 10.28
CA ASP A 702 -26.14 2.11 11.74
C ASP A 702 -27.62 2.13 12.13
N SER A 703 -28.40 2.97 11.49
CA SER A 703 -29.86 3.05 11.68
C SER A 703 -30.57 1.76 11.27
N LEU A 704 -30.18 1.17 10.15
CA LEU A 704 -30.73 -0.09 9.65
C LEU A 704 -30.43 -1.26 10.60
N ARG A 705 -29.20 -1.31 11.12
CA ARG A 705 -28.80 -2.29 12.15
C ARG A 705 -29.63 -2.13 13.44
N ALA A 706 -29.76 -0.90 13.92
CA ALA A 706 -30.54 -0.58 15.11
C ALA A 706 -32.02 -0.92 14.95
N ALA A 707 -32.59 -0.79 13.74
CA ALA A 707 -33.95 -1.16 13.41
C ALA A 707 -34.19 -2.69 13.27
N GLY A 708 -33.11 -3.50 13.35
CA GLY A 708 -33.22 -4.96 13.25
C GLY A 708 -33.34 -5.46 11.82
N TYR A 709 -32.37 -5.08 10.97
CA TYR A 709 -32.26 -5.53 9.58
C TYR A 709 -32.42 -7.05 9.41
N ARG A 710 -33.22 -7.44 8.41
CA ARG A 710 -33.57 -8.84 8.13
C ARG A 710 -33.19 -9.22 6.69
N PRO A 711 -32.00 -9.74 6.45
CA PRO A 711 -31.54 -10.07 5.09
C PRO A 711 -32.40 -11.14 4.41
N ARG A 712 -33.00 -12.09 5.17
CA ARG A 712 -33.90 -13.09 4.61
C ARG A 712 -35.14 -12.46 3.98
N GLN A 713 -35.66 -11.37 4.51
CA GLN A 713 -36.80 -10.66 3.90
C GLN A 713 -36.40 -10.10 2.52
N VAL A 714 -35.20 -9.49 2.40
CA VAL A 714 -34.68 -8.97 1.11
C VAL A 714 -34.55 -10.10 0.09
N TYR A 715 -34.01 -11.25 0.53
CA TYR A 715 -33.91 -12.44 -0.32
C TYR A 715 -35.27 -12.92 -0.81
N GLU A 716 -36.29 -12.92 0.01
CA GLU A 716 -37.66 -13.39 -0.34
C GLU A 716 -38.36 -12.39 -1.26
N GLU A 717 -38.20 -11.10 -1.07
CA GLU A 717 -38.89 -10.03 -1.79
C GLU A 717 -38.25 -9.68 -3.16
N ASN A 718 -36.98 -10.04 -3.42
CA ASN A 718 -36.31 -9.77 -4.69
C ASN A 718 -36.13 -11.06 -5.51
N PRO A 719 -36.96 -11.32 -6.53
CA PRO A 719 -36.94 -12.58 -7.28
C PRO A 719 -35.63 -12.82 -8.06
N GLU A 720 -34.99 -11.76 -8.62
CA GLU A 720 -33.73 -11.87 -9.38
C GLU A 720 -32.57 -12.21 -8.45
N LEU A 721 -32.49 -11.53 -7.30
CA LEU A 721 -31.50 -11.79 -6.27
C LEU A 721 -31.67 -13.18 -5.66
N ARG A 722 -32.93 -13.57 -5.38
CA ARG A 722 -33.24 -14.92 -4.89
C ARG A 722 -32.79 -16.00 -5.86
N MET A 723 -33.08 -15.83 -7.17
CA MET A 723 -32.64 -16.78 -8.18
C MET A 723 -31.10 -16.90 -8.21
N ALA A 724 -30.36 -15.81 -8.13
CA ALA A 724 -28.89 -15.83 -8.10
C ALA A 724 -28.35 -16.54 -6.85
N LEU A 725 -28.91 -16.26 -5.68
CA LEU A 725 -28.53 -16.90 -4.41
C LEU A 725 -28.90 -18.39 -4.37
N ASP A 726 -30.07 -18.77 -4.93
CA ASP A 726 -30.45 -20.17 -5.06
C ASP A 726 -29.54 -20.94 -6.01
N GLN A 727 -29.10 -20.34 -7.12
CA GLN A 727 -28.11 -20.93 -8.02
C GLN A 727 -26.77 -21.20 -7.31
N ILE A 728 -26.31 -20.27 -6.45
CA ILE A 728 -25.12 -20.47 -5.63
C ILE A 728 -25.33 -21.62 -4.64
N ARG A 729 -26.46 -21.62 -3.90
CA ARG A 729 -26.77 -22.58 -2.87
C ARG A 729 -27.00 -24.02 -3.40
N THR A 730 -27.58 -24.16 -4.58
CA THR A 730 -27.92 -25.46 -5.18
C THR A 730 -26.85 -26.08 -6.06
N GLY A 731 -25.66 -25.42 -6.17
CA GLY A 731 -24.54 -25.93 -6.94
C GLY A 731 -24.65 -25.72 -8.44
N PHE A 732 -25.43 -24.74 -8.91
CA PHE A 732 -25.52 -24.45 -10.36
C PHE A 732 -24.15 -24.08 -10.96
N PHE A 733 -23.31 -23.38 -10.18
CA PHE A 733 -21.93 -23.02 -10.56
C PHE A 733 -20.89 -24.07 -10.13
N SER A 734 -21.26 -25.02 -9.28
CA SER A 734 -20.39 -26.09 -8.75
C SER A 734 -21.10 -27.44 -8.74
N PRO A 735 -21.47 -28.01 -9.92
CA PRO A 735 -22.25 -29.24 -10.00
C PRO A 735 -21.51 -30.47 -9.46
N ASP A 736 -20.19 -30.42 -9.40
CA ASP A 736 -19.30 -31.42 -8.80
C ASP A 736 -19.32 -31.41 -7.26
N ASP A 737 -19.64 -30.26 -6.66
CA ASP A 737 -19.78 -30.07 -5.19
C ASP A 737 -20.88 -29.03 -4.92
N PRO A 738 -22.16 -29.44 -4.83
CA PRO A 738 -23.29 -28.53 -4.67
C PRO A 738 -23.25 -27.70 -3.36
N LEU A 739 -22.50 -28.13 -2.34
CA LEU A 739 -22.43 -27.46 -1.06
C LEU A 739 -21.21 -26.50 -0.95
N ARG A 740 -20.37 -26.43 -1.97
CA ARG A 740 -19.12 -25.62 -1.97
C ARG A 740 -19.31 -24.20 -1.48
N PHE A 741 -20.40 -23.56 -1.86
CA PHE A 741 -20.69 -22.16 -1.57
C PHE A 741 -21.80 -21.95 -0.53
N SER A 742 -22.17 -22.98 0.23
CA SER A 742 -23.21 -22.87 1.26
C SER A 742 -22.90 -21.80 2.32
N ASP A 743 -21.62 -21.64 2.71
CA ASP A 743 -21.21 -20.63 3.68
C ASP A 743 -21.49 -19.20 3.16
N ILE A 744 -21.35 -18.95 1.84
CA ILE A 744 -21.70 -17.64 1.24
C ILE A 744 -23.20 -17.38 1.40
N PHE A 745 -24.04 -18.35 1.06
CA PHE A 745 -25.48 -18.21 1.22
C PHE A 745 -25.86 -17.95 2.68
N HIS A 746 -25.31 -18.74 3.60
CA HIS A 746 -25.60 -18.57 5.03
C HIS A 746 -25.13 -17.21 5.56
N THR A 747 -23.94 -16.75 5.17
CA THR A 747 -23.43 -15.44 5.58
C THR A 747 -24.37 -14.31 5.15
N LEU A 748 -24.89 -14.38 3.92
CA LEU A 748 -25.74 -13.33 3.36
C LEU A 748 -27.20 -13.42 3.81
N VAL A 749 -27.75 -14.62 4.02
CA VAL A 749 -29.21 -14.80 4.26
C VAL A 749 -29.50 -15.15 5.72
N ASP A 750 -28.69 -16.00 6.36
CA ASP A 750 -29.01 -16.60 7.66
C ASP A 750 -28.25 -15.97 8.82
N TRP A 751 -26.96 -15.51 8.59
CA TRP A 751 -26.10 -15.01 9.63
C TRP A 751 -26.02 -13.49 9.71
N GLY A 752 -26.89 -12.78 9.00
CA GLY A 752 -27.18 -11.37 9.22
C GLY A 752 -26.59 -10.40 8.21
N ASP A 753 -25.95 -10.87 7.12
CA ASP A 753 -25.41 -9.97 6.05
C ASP A 753 -24.62 -8.78 6.63
N HIS A 754 -23.59 -9.08 7.40
CA HIS A 754 -22.85 -8.11 8.20
C HIS A 754 -22.41 -6.87 7.40
N TYR A 755 -22.09 -7.05 6.11
CA TYR A 755 -21.64 -5.97 5.21
C TYR A 755 -22.75 -5.44 4.29
N MET A 756 -24.03 -5.64 4.61
CA MET A 756 -25.20 -5.05 3.92
C MET A 756 -25.20 -5.30 2.40
N VAL A 757 -24.73 -6.47 1.97
CA VAL A 757 -24.66 -6.84 0.54
C VAL A 757 -26.07 -6.90 -0.06
N LEU A 758 -27.01 -7.58 0.63
CA LEU A 758 -28.38 -7.71 0.14
C LEU A 758 -29.16 -6.40 0.28
N ALA A 759 -28.89 -5.62 1.35
CA ALA A 759 -29.55 -4.34 1.56
C ALA A 759 -29.29 -3.35 0.42
N ASP A 760 -28.07 -3.31 -0.10
CA ASP A 760 -27.68 -2.39 -1.16
C ASP A 760 -27.85 -2.95 -2.58
N PHE A 761 -28.23 -4.24 -2.72
CA PHE A 761 -28.26 -4.89 -4.04
C PHE A 761 -29.19 -4.21 -5.03
N ALA A 762 -30.39 -3.83 -4.63
CA ALA A 762 -31.37 -3.20 -5.53
C ALA A 762 -30.87 -1.85 -6.05
N ALA A 763 -30.31 -1.02 -5.16
CA ALA A 763 -29.73 0.27 -5.52
C ALA A 763 -28.51 0.12 -6.44
N PHE A 764 -27.66 -0.88 -6.18
CA PHE A 764 -26.52 -1.20 -7.03
C PHE A 764 -26.97 -1.64 -8.44
N ALA A 765 -27.95 -2.53 -8.53
CA ALA A 765 -28.49 -3.01 -9.81
C ALA A 765 -29.09 -1.86 -10.64
N GLU A 766 -29.74 -0.89 -9.98
CA GLU A 766 -30.27 0.29 -10.68
C GLU A 766 -29.15 1.21 -11.18
N ALA A 767 -28.12 1.48 -10.35
CA ALA A 767 -26.94 2.25 -10.76
C ALA A 767 -26.21 1.60 -11.95
N GLN A 768 -26.16 0.27 -12.00
CA GLN A 768 -25.58 -0.48 -13.11
C GLN A 768 -26.40 -0.34 -14.42
N LYS A 769 -27.71 -0.11 -14.34
CA LYS A 769 -28.52 0.23 -15.54
C LYS A 769 -28.20 1.64 -16.03
N GLU A 770 -28.04 2.61 -15.13
CA GLU A 770 -27.62 3.97 -15.49
C GLU A 770 -26.24 3.96 -16.18
N VAL A 771 -25.32 3.10 -15.73
CA VAL A 771 -24.02 2.88 -16.39
C VAL A 771 -24.22 2.41 -17.83
N ASP A 772 -25.04 1.38 -18.06
CA ASP A 772 -25.32 0.87 -19.42
C ASP A 772 -25.94 1.97 -20.30
N GLU A 773 -26.89 2.72 -19.80
CA GLU A 773 -27.56 3.81 -20.55
C GLU A 773 -26.56 4.92 -20.94
N ARG A 774 -25.69 5.33 -20.04
CA ARG A 774 -24.69 6.35 -20.33
C ARG A 774 -23.63 5.85 -21.32
N PHE A 775 -23.18 4.59 -21.18
CA PHE A 775 -22.17 4.01 -22.08
C PHE A 775 -22.65 3.89 -23.53
N ARG A 776 -23.98 3.81 -23.78
CA ARG A 776 -24.58 3.85 -25.13
C ARG A 776 -24.34 5.16 -25.86
N THR A 777 -23.94 6.23 -25.15
CA THR A 777 -23.62 7.53 -25.72
C THR A 777 -22.12 7.81 -25.53
N PRO A 778 -21.27 7.34 -26.47
CA PRO A 778 -19.79 7.38 -26.32
C PRO A 778 -19.24 8.78 -26.06
N ARG A 779 -19.85 9.82 -26.65
CA ARG A 779 -19.45 11.21 -26.43
C ARG A 779 -19.69 11.62 -24.98
N ALA A 780 -20.89 11.42 -24.46
CA ALA A 780 -21.24 11.78 -23.08
C ALA A 780 -20.41 11.01 -22.05
N TRP A 781 -20.10 9.72 -22.34
CA TRP A 781 -19.18 8.92 -21.54
C TRP A 781 -17.79 9.54 -21.50
N THR A 782 -17.24 9.92 -22.66
CA THR A 782 -15.90 10.49 -22.77
C THR A 782 -15.82 11.86 -22.10
N GLU A 783 -16.83 12.70 -22.26
CA GLU A 783 -16.93 14.01 -21.57
C GLU A 783 -16.88 13.84 -20.04
N SER A 784 -17.60 12.85 -19.48
CA SER A 784 -17.51 12.51 -18.06
C SER A 784 -16.14 11.93 -17.68
N ALA A 785 -15.50 11.15 -18.55
CA ALA A 785 -14.16 10.63 -18.33
C ALA A 785 -13.11 11.75 -18.25
N ILE A 786 -13.22 12.77 -19.10
CA ILE A 786 -12.37 13.98 -19.08
C ILE A 786 -12.57 14.73 -17.75
N GLU A 787 -13.82 14.92 -17.29
CA GLU A 787 -14.13 15.55 -16.01
C GLU A 787 -13.52 14.78 -14.82
N ASN A 788 -13.52 13.43 -14.87
CA ASN A 788 -12.87 12.63 -13.85
C ASN A 788 -11.36 12.88 -13.82
N VAL A 789 -10.68 12.89 -14.96
CA VAL A 789 -9.24 13.23 -15.03
C VAL A 789 -8.97 14.63 -14.51
N ALA A 790 -9.74 15.60 -14.97
CA ALA A 790 -9.59 17.02 -14.61
C ALA A 790 -9.81 17.28 -13.10
N GLY A 791 -10.70 16.52 -12.46
CA GLY A 791 -11.02 16.64 -11.05
C GLY A 791 -9.98 16.06 -10.09
N MET A 792 -8.92 15.40 -10.59
CA MET A 792 -7.99 14.65 -9.72
C MET A 792 -6.88 15.49 -9.09
N GLY A 793 -6.82 16.79 -9.28
CA GLY A 793 -5.76 17.66 -8.76
C GLY A 793 -5.48 17.48 -7.27
N GLN A 794 -6.53 17.47 -6.44
CA GLN A 794 -6.41 17.35 -4.99
C GLN A 794 -5.94 15.95 -4.51
N PHE A 795 -5.94 14.92 -5.38
CA PHE A 795 -5.53 13.56 -5.04
C PHE A 795 -4.06 13.27 -5.39
N SER A 796 -3.26 14.31 -5.61
CA SER A 796 -1.81 14.21 -5.73
C SER A 796 -1.16 13.87 -4.38
N SER A 797 -0.25 12.88 -4.36
CA SER A 797 0.58 12.63 -3.19
C SER A 797 1.56 13.77 -2.90
N ASP A 798 1.85 14.65 -3.88
CA ASP A 798 2.65 15.86 -3.65
C ASP A 798 1.87 16.86 -2.77
N ARG A 799 0.58 17.07 -3.03
CA ARG A 799 -0.28 17.85 -2.14
C ARG A 799 -0.33 17.24 -0.75
N THR A 800 -0.56 15.92 -0.67
CA THR A 800 -0.62 15.18 0.60
C THR A 800 0.67 15.37 1.41
N ILE A 801 1.83 15.17 0.82
CA ILE A 801 3.14 15.32 1.49
C ILE A 801 3.40 16.80 1.86
N GLY A 802 2.97 17.75 1.04
CA GLY A 802 3.03 19.17 1.37
C GLY A 802 2.25 19.52 2.65
N GLU A 803 1.08 18.91 2.84
CA GLU A 803 0.28 19.05 4.06
C GLU A 803 0.96 18.38 5.26
N TYR A 804 1.44 17.14 5.12
CA TYR A 804 2.21 16.48 6.19
C TYR A 804 3.44 17.30 6.60
N ALA A 805 4.20 17.82 5.65
CA ALA A 805 5.41 18.61 5.92
C ALA A 805 5.11 19.88 6.70
N ARG A 806 4.02 20.57 6.36
CA ARG A 806 3.61 21.84 6.97
C ARG A 806 2.91 21.64 8.32
N GLU A 807 1.95 20.70 8.39
CA GLU A 807 0.98 20.62 9.50
C GLU A 807 1.33 19.57 10.55
N ILE A 808 2.08 18.54 10.18
CA ILE A 808 2.38 17.40 11.05
C ILE A 808 3.87 17.35 11.39
N TRP A 809 4.74 17.34 10.37
CA TRP A 809 6.18 17.17 10.61
C TRP A 809 6.92 18.48 10.89
N HIS A 810 6.38 19.61 10.46
CA HIS A 810 7.02 20.92 10.53
C HIS A 810 8.44 20.90 9.92
N VAL A 811 8.52 20.40 8.68
CA VAL A 811 9.76 20.23 7.92
C VAL A 811 9.70 21.09 6.65
N LYS A 812 10.81 21.70 6.31
CA LYS A 812 10.97 22.47 5.07
C LYS A 812 11.72 21.66 4.01
N SER A 813 11.48 22.02 2.75
CA SER A 813 12.27 21.49 1.63
C SER A 813 13.74 21.85 1.80
N LEU A 814 14.63 20.94 1.37
CA LEU A 814 16.06 21.14 1.31
C LEU A 814 16.39 22.23 0.28
N ASP A 815 17.21 23.18 0.65
CA ASP A 815 17.77 24.14 -0.30
C ASP A 815 18.80 23.42 -1.18
N MET A 816 18.47 23.31 -2.48
CA MET A 816 19.28 22.62 -3.48
C MET A 816 20.14 23.60 -4.32
N SER A 817 20.08 24.91 -4.05
CA SER A 817 20.85 25.94 -4.74
C SER A 817 22.36 25.83 -4.51
#